data_ce146de5bd0748fcdab33168228ab078
#
_entry.id   ce146de5bd0748fcdab33168228ab078
#
_cell.length_a   1.000
_cell.length_b   1.000
_cell.length_c   1.000
_cell.angle_alpha   90.00
_cell.angle_beta   90.00
_cell.angle_gamma   90.00
#
_symmetry.space_group_name_H-M   'P 1'
#
loop_
_entity.id
_entity.type
_entity.pdbx_description
1 polymer ?
#
loop_
_entity_poly.entity_id
_entity_poly.type
_entity_poly.pdbx_seq_one_letter_code
_entity_poly.pdbx_strand_id
1 'polypeptide(L)'
;MNLKVLLLLLGLSFLTVFALVYVLLTRQGSFSQSPRCPSIPPRIHPWTHPSQSQLFADLSPEELTAVMSFLTKHLGPGLVDAAQARPSDNCVFSVELQLPAKAAALAHLDRGGPPPVREALAIIFFGGQPKPNVSELVVGPLPHPSYMRDVTVERHGGPLPYYRRPMQKTEFVQIWRHLKEVELPKAPTFLASVLNYNGSTLAPLHSTASGFHAGDRATWIALYHNISGLGVFLHPVGLELLLDHGALDPADWVVQQVFYLGHYYADLAQLEWEFKVGRLEVIRVPLPTPGGASSLRPRVTPDPPLPPLQFSLQGPQYNIQGNSVTSPLWTFTFGHGVFSGLRIFDIRFKGERVAYEVSVQECLTVYGADSPKTMTIRYLDSSYGLGLNSRALVRGVDCPYQATMVDIHVLVGTGSVQLLPGAVCVFEEAQGLPLRRHHNGIGGHFYGGLASSSLVVRSVSSVGNYDYIWDFMLHPTGALEARVHATGYINTAFMSGGAESLLFGNRVGERVLGAVHTHAFHFKLDLDVAGLKNWVIAEDAVFKPVAAPWNPELQLQRPQLTRQVLSREDLAAFPWGSPLPRYLYLATNQTNAWGHQRGYQLVVTQRKEAEPHSSSIYYQNDMRSPATVFADFINNETLLGEDLVAWVTASFLHIPHAEDIPNTVTVGNRVGFLLRPYNFFNEDPSIFSPGSVYFERDQDAGLCSINPVACTQQLADCVPNLPSFSYEGL
;
A
#
# COMPACT_ATOMS: atom_id res chain seq x y z
N MET A 1 -59.73 -47.39 -38.12
CA MET A 1 -60.00 -46.07 -37.63
C MET A 1 -60.29 -45.19 -38.84
N ASN A 2 -61.39 -44.45 -38.80
CA ASN A 2 -61.88 -43.71 -39.95
C ASN A 2 -60.97 -42.55 -40.27
N LEU A 3 -60.46 -42.38 -41.48
CA LEU A 3 -59.50 -41.35 -41.89
C LEU A 3 -59.91 -39.92 -41.42
N LYS A 4 -61.23 -39.68 -41.39
CA LYS A 4 -61.80 -38.41 -40.89
C LYS A 4 -61.54 -38.18 -39.37
N VAL A 5 -61.55 -39.23 -38.56
CA VAL A 5 -61.30 -39.20 -37.13
C VAL A 5 -59.78 -38.99 -36.86
N LEU A 6 -58.92 -39.58 -37.69
CA LEU A 6 -57.47 -39.38 -37.59
C LEU A 6 -57.08 -38.00 -37.96
N LEU A 7 -57.68 -37.40 -39.00
CA LEU A 7 -57.44 -36.00 -39.37
C LEU A 7 -57.96 -35.01 -38.32
N LEU A 8 -59.07 -35.33 -37.65
CA LEU A 8 -59.62 -34.49 -36.57
C LEU A 8 -58.70 -34.53 -35.31
N LEU A 9 -58.18 -35.71 -34.97
CA LEU A 9 -57.21 -35.86 -33.86
C LEU A 9 -55.89 -35.21 -34.16
N LEU A 10 -55.39 -35.28 -35.39
CA LEU A 10 -54.20 -34.57 -35.82
C LEU A 10 -54.37 -33.01 -35.76
N GLY A 11 -55.52 -32.50 -36.20
CA GLY A 11 -55.85 -31.09 -36.11
C GLY A 11 -55.96 -30.58 -34.68
N LEU A 12 -56.55 -31.36 -33.76
CA LEU A 12 -56.61 -31.03 -32.34
C LEU A 12 -55.23 -31.07 -31.72
N SER A 13 -54.39 -32.04 -32.07
CA SER A 13 -53.01 -32.09 -31.56
C SER A 13 -52.17 -30.91 -32.04
N PHE A 14 -52.29 -30.50 -33.29
CA PHE A 14 -51.63 -29.28 -33.78
C PHE A 14 -52.12 -28.02 -33.09
N LEU A 15 -53.42 -27.87 -32.85
CA LEU A 15 -53.97 -26.75 -32.10
C LEU A 15 -53.49 -26.69 -30.66
N THR A 16 -53.37 -27.85 -29.96
CA THR A 16 -52.85 -27.90 -28.60
C THR A 16 -51.35 -27.60 -28.54
N VAL A 17 -50.56 -28.08 -29.48
CA VAL A 17 -49.12 -27.74 -29.60
C VAL A 17 -48.97 -26.24 -29.88
N PHE A 18 -49.78 -25.68 -30.79
CA PHE A 18 -49.71 -24.23 -31.09
C PHE A 18 -50.15 -23.38 -29.90
N ALA A 19 -51.17 -23.78 -29.16
CA ALA A 19 -51.58 -23.09 -27.93
C ALA A 19 -50.51 -23.18 -26.83
N LEU A 20 -49.86 -24.32 -26.66
CA LEU A 20 -48.74 -24.49 -25.72
C LEU A 20 -47.52 -23.67 -26.08
N VAL A 21 -47.14 -23.66 -27.37
CA VAL A 21 -46.05 -22.84 -27.88
C VAL A 21 -46.37 -21.35 -27.73
N TYR A 22 -47.61 -20.93 -28.02
CA TYR A 22 -48.05 -19.56 -27.79
C TYR A 22 -48.00 -19.17 -26.32
N VAL A 23 -48.44 -20.02 -25.41
CA VAL A 23 -48.37 -19.80 -23.97
C VAL A 23 -46.93 -19.79 -23.48
N LEU A 24 -46.06 -20.65 -24.04
CA LEU A 24 -44.61 -20.61 -23.70
C LEU A 24 -43.93 -19.36 -24.22
N LEU A 25 -44.24 -18.94 -25.46
CA LEU A 25 -43.68 -17.70 -26.03
C LEU A 25 -44.20 -16.46 -25.32
N THR A 26 -45.46 -16.41 -24.91
CA THR A 26 -46.03 -15.31 -24.14
C THR A 26 -45.56 -15.33 -22.68
N ARG A 27 -45.30 -16.52 -22.11
CA ARG A 27 -44.64 -16.61 -20.79
C ARG A 27 -43.15 -16.29 -20.84
N GLN A 28 -42.44 -16.57 -21.93
CA GLN A 28 -41.06 -16.07 -22.11
C GLN A 28 -40.98 -14.55 -22.30
N GLY A 29 -42.08 -13.89 -22.70
CA GLY A 29 -42.16 -12.44 -22.81
C GLY A 29 -42.37 -11.67 -21.50
N SER A 30 -42.62 -12.38 -20.38
CA SER A 30 -42.63 -11.72 -19.06
C SER A 30 -41.50 -12.24 -18.16
N PHE A 31 -40.29 -12.30 -18.70
CA PHE A 31 -39.15 -11.90 -17.86
C PHE A 31 -39.39 -10.44 -17.53
N SER A 32 -39.98 -10.19 -16.38
CA SER A 32 -39.99 -8.88 -15.80
C SER A 32 -38.52 -8.40 -15.82
N GLN A 33 -38.18 -7.44 -16.65
CA GLN A 33 -36.93 -6.72 -16.49
C GLN A 33 -36.99 -6.22 -15.05
N SER A 34 -36.13 -6.80 -14.20
CA SER A 34 -35.94 -6.29 -12.85
C SER A 34 -35.81 -4.78 -12.98
N PRO A 35 -36.60 -3.98 -12.26
CA PRO A 35 -36.57 -2.54 -12.41
C PRO A 35 -35.10 -2.13 -12.26
N ARG A 36 -34.56 -1.50 -13.30
CA ARG A 36 -33.18 -0.96 -13.24
C ARG A 36 -33.20 0.07 -12.11
N CYS A 37 -32.24 -0.06 -11.20
CA CYS A 37 -32.05 0.96 -10.17
C CYS A 37 -32.02 2.33 -10.87
N PRO A 38 -32.84 3.29 -10.47
CA PRO A 38 -32.80 4.61 -11.09
C PRO A 38 -31.39 5.16 -10.89
N SER A 39 -30.67 5.41 -11.98
CA SER A 39 -29.44 6.17 -11.95
C SER A 39 -29.80 7.61 -11.67
N ILE A 40 -29.93 7.98 -10.40
CA ILE A 40 -30.02 9.37 -10.00
C ILE A 40 -28.60 9.93 -10.15
N PRO A 41 -28.37 10.85 -11.10
CA PRO A 41 -27.06 11.47 -11.18
C PRO A 41 -26.79 12.15 -9.82
N PRO A 42 -25.62 11.96 -9.23
CA PRO A 42 -25.28 12.58 -7.96
C PRO A 42 -25.45 14.10 -8.10
N ARG A 43 -26.22 14.72 -7.21
CA ARG A 43 -26.29 16.18 -7.11
C ARG A 43 -25.01 16.68 -6.41
N ILE A 44 -23.88 16.48 -7.08
CA ILE A 44 -22.60 17.01 -6.63
C ILE A 44 -22.49 18.39 -7.28
N HIS A 45 -22.46 19.43 -6.49
CA HIS A 45 -21.98 20.72 -6.95
C HIS A 45 -20.46 20.69 -6.86
N PRO A 46 -19.77 20.45 -7.97
CA PRO A 46 -18.33 20.32 -7.94
C PRO A 46 -17.71 21.71 -7.72
N TRP A 47 -17.13 21.91 -6.57
CA TRP A 47 -16.12 22.94 -6.45
C TRP A 47 -14.79 22.30 -6.83
N THR A 48 -14.42 22.39 -8.09
CA THR A 48 -13.10 21.97 -8.55
C THR A 48 -12.38 23.18 -9.12
N HIS A 49 -11.19 23.43 -8.64
CA HIS A 49 -10.27 24.32 -9.34
C HIS A 49 -9.84 23.59 -10.63
N PRO A 50 -10.15 24.06 -11.84
CA PRO A 50 -9.91 23.30 -13.08
C PRO A 50 -8.46 22.89 -13.30
N SER A 51 -7.50 23.62 -12.71
CA SER A 51 -6.07 23.34 -12.81
C SER A 51 -5.51 22.53 -11.62
N GLN A 52 -6.30 22.23 -10.59
CA GLN A 52 -5.84 21.49 -9.40
C GLN A 52 -5.34 20.09 -9.77
N SER A 53 -6.06 19.38 -10.64
CA SER A 53 -5.69 18.04 -11.06
C SER A 53 -4.35 18.00 -11.80
N GLN A 54 -4.02 19.02 -12.58
CA GLN A 54 -2.79 19.07 -13.37
C GLN A 54 -1.54 19.29 -12.53
N LEU A 55 -1.66 19.93 -11.35
CA LEU A 55 -0.48 20.18 -10.48
C LEU A 55 0.13 18.89 -9.94
N PHE A 56 -0.71 17.95 -9.54
CA PHE A 56 -0.32 16.75 -8.82
C PHE A 56 -0.57 15.46 -9.59
N ALA A 57 -1.13 15.57 -10.82
CA ALA A 57 -1.34 14.40 -11.68
C ALA A 57 -0.01 13.80 -12.08
N ASP A 58 0.09 12.49 -12.01
CA ASP A 58 1.23 11.76 -12.55
C ASP A 58 1.41 12.08 -14.04
N LEU A 59 2.60 11.82 -14.58
CA LEU A 59 2.91 12.16 -15.97
C LEU A 59 2.05 11.33 -16.92
N SER A 60 1.50 11.99 -17.94
CA SER A 60 0.77 11.30 -19.01
C SER A 60 1.73 10.49 -19.90
N PRO A 61 1.21 9.49 -20.65
CA PRO A 61 2.03 8.75 -21.63
C PRO A 61 2.76 9.65 -22.61
N GLU A 62 2.11 10.75 -23.04
CA GLU A 62 2.66 11.74 -23.96
C GLU A 62 3.81 12.51 -23.31
N GLU A 63 3.63 12.95 -22.05
CA GLU A 63 4.67 13.65 -21.29
C GLU A 63 5.87 12.74 -21.03
N LEU A 64 5.65 11.48 -20.60
CA LEU A 64 6.71 10.49 -20.41
C LEU A 64 7.50 10.25 -21.70
N THR A 65 6.80 10.10 -22.81
CA THR A 65 7.42 9.90 -24.14
C THR A 65 8.22 11.13 -24.58
N ALA A 66 7.69 12.34 -24.34
CA ALA A 66 8.38 13.58 -24.66
C ALA A 66 9.69 13.75 -23.86
N VAL A 67 9.65 13.42 -22.55
CA VAL A 67 10.84 13.45 -21.69
C VAL A 67 11.89 12.45 -22.16
N MET A 68 11.49 11.20 -22.45
CA MET A 68 12.40 10.18 -22.98
C MET A 68 13.05 10.62 -24.30
N SER A 69 12.26 11.15 -25.22
CA SER A 69 12.77 11.65 -26.50
C SER A 69 13.77 12.80 -26.32
N PHE A 70 13.47 13.71 -25.39
CA PHE A 70 14.35 14.81 -25.04
C PHE A 70 15.67 14.30 -24.43
N LEU A 71 15.61 13.40 -23.44
CA LEU A 71 16.80 12.83 -22.82
C LEU A 71 17.67 12.07 -23.81
N THR A 72 17.06 11.22 -24.66
CA THR A 72 17.79 10.47 -25.69
C THR A 72 18.51 11.39 -26.65
N LYS A 73 17.89 12.50 -27.05
CA LYS A 73 18.50 13.50 -27.96
C LYS A 73 19.69 14.22 -27.31
N HIS A 74 19.60 14.57 -26.03
CA HIS A 74 20.58 15.45 -25.39
C HIS A 74 21.70 14.70 -24.66
N LEU A 75 21.44 13.48 -24.15
CA LEU A 75 22.44 12.63 -23.51
C LEU A 75 23.21 11.77 -24.53
N GLY A 76 22.74 11.73 -25.80
CA GLY A 76 23.45 11.16 -26.92
C GLY A 76 23.23 9.66 -27.16
N PRO A 77 23.88 9.09 -28.20
CA PRO A 77 23.62 7.74 -28.69
C PRO A 77 24.13 6.63 -27.77
N GLY A 78 24.79 6.95 -26.66
CA GLY A 78 25.28 5.99 -25.68
C GLY A 78 24.23 5.52 -24.67
N LEU A 79 22.98 5.98 -24.76
CA LEU A 79 21.90 5.50 -23.91
C LEU A 79 21.35 4.17 -24.42
N VAL A 80 21.33 3.17 -23.53
CA VAL A 80 20.72 1.85 -23.76
C VAL A 80 19.36 1.80 -23.11
N ASP A 81 18.41 1.07 -23.69
CA ASP A 81 17.12 0.79 -23.02
C ASP A 81 17.38 0.06 -21.69
N ALA A 82 16.85 0.59 -20.61
CA ALA A 82 17.04 0.03 -19.27
C ALA A 82 16.59 -1.43 -19.16
N ALA A 83 15.64 -1.89 -19.98
CA ALA A 83 15.24 -3.30 -20.05
C ALA A 83 16.31 -4.24 -20.61
N GLN A 84 17.35 -3.70 -21.23
CA GLN A 84 18.47 -4.45 -21.84
C GLN A 84 19.84 -4.02 -21.30
N ALA A 85 19.87 -2.97 -20.50
CA ALA A 85 21.11 -2.37 -20.01
C ALA A 85 21.89 -3.32 -19.10
N ARG A 86 23.19 -3.38 -19.31
CA ARG A 86 24.17 -3.99 -18.38
C ARG A 86 24.64 -2.96 -17.37
N PRO A 87 25.25 -3.34 -16.27
CA PRO A 87 25.82 -2.40 -15.31
C PRO A 87 26.81 -1.40 -15.90
N SER A 88 27.49 -1.76 -17.01
CA SER A 88 28.41 -0.90 -17.74
C SER A 88 27.76 0.08 -18.70
N ASP A 89 26.44 0.05 -18.85
CA ASP A 89 25.75 0.90 -19.83
C ASP A 89 25.16 2.17 -19.16
N ASN A 90 24.95 3.19 -19.97
CA ASN A 90 24.17 4.36 -19.55
C ASN A 90 22.69 4.12 -19.87
N CYS A 91 21.79 4.34 -18.92
CA CYS A 91 20.37 4.19 -19.16
C CYS A 91 19.54 5.16 -18.32
N VAL A 92 18.35 5.52 -18.81
CA VAL A 92 17.33 6.19 -18.01
C VAL A 92 16.63 5.13 -17.18
N PHE A 93 16.81 5.21 -15.86
CA PHE A 93 16.21 4.22 -14.94
C PHE A 93 14.74 4.49 -14.72
N SER A 94 14.38 5.75 -14.41
CA SER A 94 12.97 6.12 -14.16
C SER A 94 12.69 7.56 -14.55
N VAL A 95 11.43 7.83 -14.86
CA VAL A 95 10.89 9.18 -15.05
C VAL A 95 9.57 9.27 -14.30
N GLU A 96 9.44 10.28 -13.42
CA GLU A 96 8.21 10.56 -12.71
C GLU A 96 7.94 12.05 -12.58
N LEU A 97 6.79 12.45 -12.05
CA LEU A 97 6.45 13.85 -11.83
C LEU A 97 7.41 14.48 -10.81
N GLN A 98 8.03 15.59 -11.18
CA GLN A 98 8.65 16.51 -10.23
C GLN A 98 7.55 17.33 -9.58
N LEU A 99 7.30 17.09 -8.28
CA LEU A 99 6.29 17.86 -7.54
C LEU A 99 6.69 19.34 -7.48
N PRO A 100 5.73 20.26 -7.67
CA PRO A 100 6.00 21.69 -7.54
C PRO A 100 6.32 22.06 -6.10
N ALA A 101 7.10 23.12 -5.91
CA ALA A 101 7.31 23.69 -4.59
C ALA A 101 5.96 24.12 -3.96
N LYS A 102 5.73 23.79 -2.68
CA LYS A 102 4.48 24.07 -1.96
C LYS A 102 4.06 25.54 -2.08
N ALA A 103 4.98 26.47 -1.89
CA ALA A 103 4.68 27.89 -1.96
C ALA A 103 4.14 28.33 -3.34
N ALA A 104 4.65 27.76 -4.44
CA ALA A 104 4.18 28.04 -5.77
C ALA A 104 2.81 27.39 -6.05
N ALA A 105 2.62 26.15 -5.58
CA ALA A 105 1.32 25.46 -5.67
C ALA A 105 0.23 26.22 -4.91
N LEU A 106 0.50 26.65 -3.66
CA LEU A 106 -0.44 27.41 -2.86
C LEU A 106 -0.73 28.80 -3.43
N ALA A 107 0.27 29.44 -4.05
CA ALA A 107 0.06 30.72 -4.75
C ALA A 107 -0.98 30.55 -5.88
N HIS A 108 -0.93 29.44 -6.58
CA HIS A 108 -1.88 29.12 -7.64
C HIS A 108 -3.25 28.72 -7.07
N LEU A 109 -3.29 27.76 -6.16
CA LEU A 109 -4.52 27.15 -5.63
C LEU A 109 -5.37 28.12 -4.76
N ASP A 110 -4.71 28.99 -3.99
CA ASP A 110 -5.41 29.82 -3.00
C ASP A 110 -5.51 31.28 -3.43
N ARG A 111 -4.61 31.76 -4.28
CA ARG A 111 -4.50 33.18 -4.65
C ARG A 111 -4.70 33.44 -6.15
N GLY A 112 -4.97 32.41 -6.95
CA GLY A 112 -5.17 32.54 -8.39
C GLY A 112 -3.92 32.97 -9.17
N GLY A 113 -2.72 32.76 -8.59
CA GLY A 113 -1.45 32.99 -9.28
C GLY A 113 -1.27 32.08 -10.51
N PRO A 114 -0.22 32.30 -11.31
CA PRO A 114 0.06 31.41 -12.44
C PRO A 114 0.35 29.99 -11.95
N PRO A 115 -0.02 28.95 -12.73
CA PRO A 115 0.32 27.59 -12.38
C PRO A 115 1.85 27.42 -12.38
N PRO A 116 2.40 26.66 -11.40
CA PRO A 116 3.81 26.27 -11.43
C PRO A 116 4.17 25.55 -12.73
N VAL A 117 5.42 25.72 -13.15
CA VAL A 117 5.95 24.97 -14.30
C VAL A 117 5.90 23.49 -13.98
N ARG A 118 5.30 22.71 -14.89
CA ARG A 118 5.24 21.26 -14.76
C ARG A 118 6.54 20.65 -15.27
N GLU A 119 7.18 19.83 -14.45
CA GLU A 119 8.50 19.23 -14.70
C GLU A 119 8.48 17.73 -14.42
N ALA A 120 9.44 17.00 -14.97
CA ALA A 120 9.71 15.60 -14.66
C ALA A 120 11.03 15.46 -13.90
N LEU A 121 11.10 14.47 -13.04
CA LEU A 121 12.31 13.97 -12.41
C LEU A 121 12.74 12.69 -13.11
N ALA A 122 13.95 12.67 -13.66
CA ALA A 122 14.55 11.50 -14.29
C ALA A 122 15.76 11.02 -13.49
N ILE A 123 15.83 9.73 -13.21
CA ILE A 123 16.98 9.07 -12.62
C ILE A 123 17.77 8.37 -13.72
N ILE A 124 19.05 8.71 -13.84
CA ILE A 124 19.94 8.21 -14.88
C ILE A 124 21.08 7.41 -14.24
N PHE A 125 21.32 6.22 -14.77
CA PHE A 125 22.51 5.43 -14.44
C PHE A 125 23.57 5.67 -15.49
N PHE A 126 24.72 6.17 -15.08
CA PHE A 126 25.88 6.42 -15.95
C PHE A 126 26.96 5.35 -15.71
N GLY A 127 26.68 4.09 -16.07
CA GLY A 127 27.61 2.98 -15.93
C GLY A 127 28.80 3.03 -16.89
N GLY A 128 28.60 3.62 -18.07
CA GLY A 128 29.63 3.75 -19.12
C GLY A 128 30.59 4.92 -18.96
N GLN A 129 30.51 5.67 -17.88
CA GLN A 129 31.42 6.78 -17.60
C GLN A 129 32.73 6.29 -16.95
N PRO A 130 33.86 7.01 -17.13
CA PRO A 130 35.12 6.65 -16.46
C PRO A 130 35.01 6.60 -14.91
N LYS A 131 34.07 7.35 -14.34
CA LYS A 131 33.65 7.30 -12.94
C LYS A 131 32.14 7.09 -12.93
N PRO A 132 31.67 5.84 -12.88
CA PRO A 132 30.25 5.57 -12.89
C PRO A 132 29.52 6.25 -11.72
N ASN A 133 28.34 6.77 -11.99
CA ASN A 133 27.52 7.48 -11.00
C ASN A 133 26.03 7.36 -11.32
N VAL A 134 25.21 7.83 -10.39
CA VAL A 134 23.77 8.03 -10.57
C VAL A 134 23.51 9.53 -10.53
N SER A 135 22.67 10.02 -11.46
CA SER A 135 22.24 11.42 -11.48
C SER A 135 20.72 11.54 -11.48
N GLU A 136 20.23 12.56 -10.77
CA GLU A 136 18.85 13.01 -10.82
C GLU A 136 18.74 14.28 -11.64
N LEU A 137 17.97 14.21 -12.73
CA LEU A 137 17.77 15.32 -13.64
C LEU A 137 16.31 15.80 -13.59
N VAL A 138 16.12 17.10 -13.39
CA VAL A 138 14.83 17.75 -13.62
C VAL A 138 14.75 18.20 -15.07
N VAL A 139 13.67 17.79 -15.74
CA VAL A 139 13.42 18.02 -17.16
C VAL A 139 12.13 18.79 -17.35
N GLY A 140 12.17 19.88 -18.12
CA GLY A 140 10.99 20.71 -18.37
C GLY A 140 11.16 21.75 -19.47
N PRO A 141 10.16 22.63 -19.65
CA PRO A 141 8.80 22.54 -19.13
C PRO A 141 7.99 21.45 -19.86
N LEU A 142 7.02 20.86 -19.18
CA LEU A 142 6.10 19.94 -19.85
C LEU A 142 4.89 20.67 -20.42
N PRO A 143 4.27 20.18 -21.51
CA PRO A 143 4.56 18.90 -22.21
C PRO A 143 5.69 18.97 -23.25
N HIS A 144 6.38 20.12 -23.42
CA HIS A 144 7.42 20.33 -24.44
C HIS A 144 8.77 20.64 -23.77
N PRO A 145 9.55 19.60 -23.38
CA PRO A 145 10.82 19.79 -22.69
C PRO A 145 11.82 20.61 -23.54
N SER A 146 12.45 21.60 -22.92
CA SER A 146 13.46 22.46 -23.56
C SER A 146 14.72 22.62 -22.70
N TYR A 147 14.72 22.18 -21.45
CA TYR A 147 15.89 22.19 -20.57
C TYR A 147 15.95 20.95 -19.69
N MET A 148 17.13 20.66 -19.19
CA MET A 148 17.37 19.75 -18.09
C MET A 148 18.41 20.35 -17.14
N ARG A 149 18.30 20.05 -15.85
CA ARG A 149 19.27 20.45 -14.81
C ARG A 149 19.54 19.31 -13.86
N ASP A 150 20.81 19.10 -13.50
CA ASP A 150 21.20 18.12 -12.50
C ASP A 150 20.89 18.66 -11.11
N VAL A 151 20.15 17.91 -10.32
CA VAL A 151 19.75 18.25 -8.95
C VAL A 151 20.34 17.29 -7.91
N THR A 152 21.22 16.38 -8.34
CA THR A 152 21.77 15.31 -7.51
C THR A 152 22.48 15.88 -6.27
N VAL A 153 23.41 16.82 -6.48
CA VAL A 153 24.20 17.41 -5.38
C VAL A 153 23.31 18.26 -4.47
N GLU A 154 22.37 19.00 -5.03
CA GLU A 154 21.40 19.82 -4.27
C GLU A 154 20.56 18.96 -3.32
N ARG A 155 20.11 17.79 -3.79
CA ARG A 155 19.23 16.90 -3.02
C ARG A 155 19.95 16.01 -2.02
N HIS A 156 21.13 15.55 -2.37
CA HIS A 156 21.85 14.51 -1.61
C HIS A 156 23.12 15.04 -0.91
N GLY A 157 23.42 16.34 -1.02
CA GLY A 157 24.62 16.93 -0.44
C GLY A 157 25.93 16.52 -1.10
N GLY A 158 25.87 15.70 -2.16
CA GLY A 158 27.03 15.19 -2.88
C GLY A 158 26.65 14.27 -4.04
N PRO A 159 27.63 13.81 -4.83
CA PRO A 159 27.37 12.86 -5.91
C PRO A 159 26.92 11.51 -5.36
N LEU A 160 26.01 10.85 -6.08
CA LEU A 160 25.53 9.51 -5.76
C LEU A 160 26.49 8.46 -6.34
N PRO A 161 27.12 7.62 -5.49
CA PRO A 161 27.98 6.53 -5.95
C PRO A 161 27.18 5.49 -6.72
N TYR A 162 27.78 4.92 -7.75
CA TYR A 162 27.12 3.98 -8.63
C TYR A 162 26.67 2.68 -7.95
N TYR A 163 27.38 2.23 -6.93
CA TYR A 163 27.01 1.04 -6.15
C TYR A 163 25.69 1.21 -5.38
N ARG A 164 25.26 2.44 -5.11
CA ARG A 164 23.99 2.75 -4.45
C ARG A 164 22.78 2.69 -5.39
N ARG A 165 22.97 2.52 -6.70
CA ARG A 165 21.84 2.45 -7.64
C ARG A 165 20.82 1.41 -7.20
N PRO A 166 19.50 1.69 -7.29
CA PRO A 166 18.46 0.68 -7.10
C PRO A 166 18.68 -0.54 -7.98
N MET A 167 18.29 -1.72 -7.48
CA MET A 167 18.35 -2.97 -8.25
C MET A 167 17.32 -2.93 -9.37
N GLN A 168 17.77 -3.17 -10.60
CA GLN A 168 16.88 -3.33 -11.74
C GLN A 168 16.41 -4.78 -11.90
N LYS A 169 15.26 -4.98 -12.52
CA LYS A 169 14.77 -6.31 -12.88
C LYS A 169 15.79 -7.09 -13.73
N THR A 170 16.48 -6.38 -14.63
CA THR A 170 17.55 -6.95 -15.45
C THR A 170 18.71 -7.49 -14.63
N GLU A 171 19.12 -6.79 -13.57
CA GLU A 171 20.18 -7.23 -12.67
C GLU A 171 19.80 -8.53 -11.95
N PHE A 172 18.55 -8.64 -11.44
CA PHE A 172 18.05 -9.88 -10.86
C PHE A 172 18.06 -11.06 -11.85
N VAL A 173 17.64 -10.81 -13.09
CA VAL A 173 17.67 -11.82 -14.15
C VAL A 173 19.11 -12.24 -14.47
N GLN A 174 20.04 -11.29 -14.52
CA GLN A 174 21.47 -11.57 -14.76
C GLN A 174 22.09 -12.36 -13.59
N ILE A 175 21.80 -12.00 -12.35
CA ILE A 175 22.20 -12.75 -11.15
C ILE A 175 21.76 -14.21 -11.26
N TRP A 176 20.47 -14.43 -11.55
CA TRP A 176 19.95 -15.80 -11.67
C TRP A 176 20.58 -16.57 -12.81
N ARG A 177 20.82 -15.91 -13.95
CA ARG A 177 21.52 -16.51 -15.09
C ARG A 177 22.93 -16.91 -14.71
N HIS A 178 23.68 -16.00 -14.07
CA HIS A 178 25.06 -16.28 -13.63
C HIS A 178 25.11 -17.47 -12.65
N LEU A 179 24.23 -17.49 -11.65
CA LEU A 179 24.14 -18.61 -10.73
C LEU A 179 23.86 -19.93 -11.48
N LYS A 180 22.90 -19.94 -12.39
CA LYS A 180 22.46 -21.13 -13.09
C LYS A 180 23.52 -21.66 -14.09
N GLU A 181 24.16 -20.77 -14.81
CA GLU A 181 25.11 -21.13 -15.91
C GLU A 181 26.55 -21.32 -15.44
N VAL A 182 26.95 -20.60 -14.38
CA VAL A 182 28.37 -20.60 -13.92
C VAL A 182 28.51 -21.28 -12.57
N GLU A 183 27.71 -20.95 -11.58
CA GLU A 183 27.94 -21.37 -10.21
C GLU A 183 27.36 -22.76 -9.89
N LEU A 184 26.05 -22.97 -10.13
CA LEU A 184 25.39 -24.24 -9.80
C LEU A 184 26.06 -25.46 -10.50
N PRO A 185 26.58 -25.36 -11.72
CA PRO A 185 27.31 -26.47 -12.36
C PRO A 185 28.57 -26.95 -11.62
N LYS A 186 29.09 -26.17 -10.64
CA LYS A 186 30.26 -26.58 -9.83
C LYS A 186 29.95 -27.66 -8.79
N ALA A 187 28.62 -27.85 -8.45
CA ALA A 187 28.20 -28.87 -7.48
C ALA A 187 27.07 -29.79 -8.01
N PRO A 188 27.28 -30.45 -9.17
CA PRO A 188 26.19 -31.15 -9.85
C PRO A 188 25.67 -32.38 -9.09
N THR A 189 26.53 -33.12 -8.41
CA THR A 189 26.17 -34.34 -7.69
C THR A 189 25.39 -34.01 -6.41
N PHE A 190 25.88 -33.04 -5.65
CA PHE A 190 25.22 -32.55 -4.44
C PHE A 190 23.84 -31.99 -4.77
N LEU A 191 23.77 -31.07 -5.71
CA LEU A 191 22.51 -30.40 -6.08
C LEU A 191 21.46 -31.40 -6.56
N ALA A 192 21.83 -32.37 -7.40
CA ALA A 192 20.91 -33.38 -7.92
C ALA A 192 20.43 -34.36 -6.83
N SER A 193 21.37 -34.89 -6.01
CA SER A 193 21.06 -35.96 -5.07
C SER A 193 20.51 -35.52 -3.72
N VAL A 194 20.85 -34.28 -3.30
CA VAL A 194 20.40 -33.71 -2.01
C VAL A 194 19.23 -32.77 -2.17
N LEU A 195 19.28 -31.87 -3.16
CA LEU A 195 18.29 -30.80 -3.36
C LEU A 195 17.31 -31.08 -4.51
N ASN A 196 17.39 -32.26 -5.15
CA ASN A 196 16.54 -32.65 -6.28
C ASN A 196 16.60 -31.64 -7.46
N TYR A 197 17.78 -31.01 -7.67
CA TYR A 197 17.95 -30.05 -8.74
C TYR A 197 18.04 -30.72 -10.10
N ASN A 198 17.17 -30.28 -11.03
CA ASN A 198 17.13 -30.78 -12.42
C ASN A 198 17.29 -29.67 -13.47
N GLY A 199 17.80 -28.50 -13.05
CA GLY A 199 17.89 -27.30 -13.90
C GLY A 199 16.74 -26.31 -13.76
N SER A 200 15.59 -26.69 -13.14
CA SER A 200 14.38 -25.85 -13.01
C SER A 200 13.72 -25.90 -11.63
N THR A 201 14.05 -26.90 -10.80
CA THR A 201 13.39 -27.14 -9.50
C THR A 201 13.82 -26.22 -8.37
N LEU A 202 14.78 -25.31 -8.59
CA LEU A 202 15.20 -24.31 -7.61
C LEU A 202 14.97 -22.90 -8.14
N ALA A 203 14.66 -22.01 -7.21
CA ALA A 203 14.50 -20.56 -7.42
C ALA A 203 15.30 -19.77 -6.39
N PRO A 204 15.90 -18.63 -6.75
CA PRO A 204 16.64 -17.77 -5.83
C PRO A 204 15.71 -16.81 -5.09
N LEU A 205 15.95 -16.60 -3.81
CA LEU A 205 15.45 -15.47 -3.05
C LEU A 205 16.61 -14.73 -2.40
N HIS A 206 16.66 -13.43 -2.58
CA HIS A 206 17.80 -12.60 -2.18
C HIS A 206 17.47 -11.73 -0.97
N SER A 207 18.53 -11.44 -0.20
CA SER A 207 18.54 -10.37 0.80
C SER A 207 18.88 -9.03 0.12
N THR A 208 19.20 -8.04 0.94
CA THR A 208 19.78 -6.79 0.50
C THR A 208 21.30 -6.92 0.29
N ALA A 209 21.88 -6.07 -0.54
CA ALA A 209 23.32 -5.99 -0.68
C ALA A 209 23.96 -5.59 0.65
N SER A 210 24.84 -6.43 1.18
CA SER A 210 25.42 -6.27 2.51
C SER A 210 26.83 -6.87 2.61
N GLY A 211 27.67 -6.63 1.60
CA GLY A 211 29.05 -7.14 1.53
C GLY A 211 29.92 -6.84 2.77
N PHE A 212 31.18 -7.18 2.72
CA PHE A 212 32.10 -7.05 3.86
C PHE A 212 32.45 -5.58 4.19
N HIS A 213 32.42 -4.70 3.20
CA HIS A 213 32.76 -3.29 3.33
C HIS A 213 31.64 -2.38 2.83
N ALA A 214 31.71 -1.10 3.22
CA ALA A 214 30.83 -0.08 2.66
C ALA A 214 31.10 0.05 1.15
N GLY A 215 30.03 0.01 0.36
CA GLY A 215 30.12 0.05 -1.09
C GLY A 215 30.19 -1.31 -1.78
N ASP A 216 30.41 -2.39 -1.05
CA ASP A 216 30.32 -3.74 -1.61
C ASP A 216 28.88 -4.02 -2.08
N ARG A 217 28.75 -4.40 -3.35
CA ARG A 217 27.47 -4.85 -3.90
C ARG A 217 27.44 -6.37 -3.93
N ALA A 218 27.35 -6.97 -2.74
CA ALA A 218 27.30 -8.41 -2.53
C ALA A 218 26.01 -8.79 -1.82
N THR A 219 25.35 -9.85 -2.29
CA THR A 219 24.01 -10.24 -1.83
C THR A 219 23.97 -11.71 -1.46
N TRP A 220 23.44 -12.02 -0.28
CA TRP A 220 23.10 -13.38 0.09
C TRP A 220 21.86 -13.84 -0.67
N ILE A 221 21.95 -14.97 -1.33
CA ILE A 221 20.90 -15.58 -2.14
C ILE A 221 20.63 -16.98 -1.59
N ALA A 222 19.45 -17.19 -1.03
CA ALA A 222 19.02 -18.52 -0.61
C ALA A 222 18.26 -19.21 -1.73
N LEU A 223 18.41 -20.53 -1.82
CA LEU A 223 17.69 -21.34 -2.78
C LEU A 223 16.45 -21.97 -2.14
N TYR A 224 15.40 -22.01 -2.92
CA TYR A 224 14.08 -22.54 -2.54
C TYR A 224 13.60 -23.50 -3.63
N HIS A 225 12.79 -24.48 -3.27
CA HIS A 225 12.12 -25.29 -4.29
C HIS A 225 11.17 -24.42 -5.11
N ASN A 226 11.36 -24.42 -6.43
CA ASN A 226 10.51 -23.74 -7.39
C ASN A 226 9.21 -24.53 -7.58
N ILE A 227 8.10 -24.02 -7.07
CA ILE A 227 6.79 -24.61 -7.18
C ILE A 227 5.81 -23.64 -7.83
N SER A 228 4.78 -24.18 -8.47
CA SER A 228 3.72 -23.36 -9.02
C SER A 228 2.85 -22.74 -7.91
N GLY A 229 2.29 -21.54 -8.16
CA GLY A 229 1.36 -20.87 -7.26
C GLY A 229 2.01 -20.00 -6.19
N LEU A 230 3.21 -19.48 -6.45
CA LEU A 230 3.95 -18.53 -5.60
C LEU A 230 4.29 -19.03 -4.19
N GLY A 231 4.02 -20.29 -3.87
CA GLY A 231 4.40 -20.90 -2.58
C GLY A 231 5.91 -21.09 -2.40
N VAL A 232 6.73 -20.62 -3.34
CA VAL A 232 8.19 -20.71 -3.29
C VAL A 232 8.78 -20.22 -1.98
N PHE A 233 8.26 -19.13 -1.41
CA PHE A 233 8.71 -18.55 -0.14
C PHE A 233 8.61 -19.50 1.06
N LEU A 234 7.85 -20.58 0.95
CA LEU A 234 7.60 -21.54 2.02
C LEU A 234 8.45 -22.81 1.92
N HIS A 235 9.37 -22.91 0.93
CA HIS A 235 10.13 -24.12 0.64
C HIS A 235 11.65 -23.91 0.57
N PRO A 236 12.29 -23.39 1.65
CA PRO A 236 13.75 -23.24 1.68
C PRO A 236 14.44 -24.61 1.63
N VAL A 237 15.62 -24.68 1.01
CA VAL A 237 16.39 -25.92 0.91
C VAL A 237 17.71 -25.91 1.70
N GLY A 238 18.00 -24.80 2.41
CA GLY A 238 19.14 -24.67 3.31
C GLY A 238 20.47 -24.32 2.65
N LEU A 239 20.49 -24.09 1.34
CA LEU A 239 21.69 -23.65 0.61
C LEU A 239 21.60 -22.16 0.31
N GLU A 240 22.62 -21.40 0.73
CA GLU A 240 22.72 -19.96 0.51
C GLU A 240 24.08 -19.58 -0.07
N LEU A 241 24.11 -18.58 -0.93
CA LEU A 241 25.27 -18.15 -1.70
C LEU A 241 25.46 -16.65 -1.53
N LEU A 242 26.66 -16.19 -1.17
CA LEU A 242 27.01 -14.77 -1.21
C LEU A 242 27.62 -14.46 -2.57
N LEU A 243 26.89 -13.77 -3.42
CA LEU A 243 27.33 -13.34 -4.74
C LEU A 243 27.77 -11.88 -4.69
N ASP A 244 29.01 -11.61 -5.07
CA ASP A 244 29.50 -10.27 -5.41
C ASP A 244 29.11 -9.96 -6.85
N HIS A 245 28.26 -8.93 -7.01
CA HIS A 245 27.80 -8.42 -8.30
C HIS A 245 28.14 -6.93 -8.48
N GLY A 246 29.22 -6.48 -7.82
CA GLY A 246 29.71 -5.11 -7.90
C GLY A 246 30.42 -4.77 -9.21
N ALA A 247 31.02 -5.78 -9.87
CA ALA A 247 31.67 -5.59 -11.16
C ALA A 247 30.68 -5.14 -12.24
N LEU A 248 31.16 -4.27 -13.15
CA LEU A 248 30.36 -3.75 -14.26
C LEU A 248 30.10 -4.81 -15.35
N ASP A 249 31.01 -5.78 -15.50
CA ASP A 249 30.78 -6.94 -16.36
C ASP A 249 30.25 -8.11 -15.51
N PRO A 250 29.06 -8.63 -15.82
CA PRO A 250 28.52 -9.81 -15.13
C PRO A 250 29.39 -11.07 -15.23
N ALA A 251 30.31 -11.15 -16.18
CA ALA A 251 31.26 -12.24 -16.28
C ALA A 251 32.27 -12.26 -15.12
N ASP A 252 32.51 -11.12 -14.50
CA ASP A 252 33.44 -10.96 -13.36
C ASP A 252 32.75 -11.13 -12.00
N TRP A 253 31.47 -11.45 -11.97
CA TRP A 253 30.73 -11.72 -10.74
C TRP A 253 31.19 -13.04 -10.15
N VAL A 254 31.34 -13.10 -8.82
CA VAL A 254 31.86 -14.28 -8.13
C VAL A 254 31.07 -14.59 -6.87
N VAL A 255 30.90 -15.89 -6.60
CA VAL A 255 30.43 -16.36 -5.30
C VAL A 255 31.58 -16.27 -4.32
N GLN A 256 31.45 -15.45 -3.29
CA GLN A 256 32.47 -15.24 -2.26
C GLN A 256 32.37 -16.25 -1.13
N GLN A 257 31.17 -16.75 -0.85
CA GLN A 257 30.90 -17.73 0.19
C GLN A 257 29.67 -18.57 -0.13
N VAL A 258 29.64 -19.78 0.38
CA VAL A 258 28.51 -20.69 0.37
C VAL A 258 28.21 -21.09 1.81
N PHE A 259 26.93 -21.07 2.17
CA PHE A 259 26.40 -21.51 3.47
C PHE A 259 25.50 -22.72 3.29
N TYR A 260 25.73 -23.77 4.08
CA TYR A 260 24.86 -24.93 4.13
C TYR A 260 24.87 -25.55 5.54
N LEU A 261 23.69 -25.70 6.13
CA LEU A 261 23.46 -26.30 7.46
C LEU A 261 24.37 -25.78 8.58
N GLY A 262 24.59 -24.46 8.67
CA GLY A 262 25.40 -23.84 9.72
C GLY A 262 26.90 -23.76 9.39
N HIS A 263 27.34 -24.29 8.25
CA HIS A 263 28.76 -24.30 7.83
C HIS A 263 28.98 -23.41 6.61
N TYR A 264 30.17 -22.81 6.54
CA TYR A 264 30.62 -21.96 5.44
C TYR A 264 31.67 -22.64 4.60
N TYR A 265 31.55 -22.51 3.28
CA TYR A 265 32.47 -23.04 2.28
C TYR A 265 32.92 -21.89 1.39
N ALA A 266 34.12 -21.99 0.82
CA ALA A 266 34.66 -20.98 -0.06
C ALA A 266 33.84 -20.83 -1.37
N ASP A 267 33.40 -21.96 -1.92
CA ASP A 267 32.59 -22.02 -3.14
C ASP A 267 31.79 -23.33 -3.23
N LEU A 268 30.99 -23.47 -4.28
CA LEU A 268 30.22 -24.69 -4.53
C LEU A 268 31.10 -25.90 -4.92
N ALA A 269 32.30 -25.69 -5.44
CA ALA A 269 33.24 -26.81 -5.78
C ALA A 269 33.79 -27.45 -4.50
N GLN A 270 34.09 -26.65 -3.47
CA GLN A 270 34.44 -27.15 -2.14
C GLN A 270 33.30 -27.97 -1.54
N LEU A 271 32.06 -27.43 -1.57
CA LEU A 271 30.89 -28.14 -1.07
C LEU A 271 30.69 -29.50 -1.77
N GLU A 272 30.82 -29.54 -3.09
CA GLU A 272 30.73 -30.76 -3.89
C GLU A 272 31.81 -31.78 -3.49
N TRP A 273 33.02 -31.30 -3.26
CA TRP A 273 34.14 -32.16 -2.85
C TRP A 273 33.88 -32.77 -1.47
N GLU A 274 33.50 -31.96 -0.45
CA GLU A 274 33.16 -32.43 0.89
C GLU A 274 32.03 -33.47 0.85
N PHE A 275 31.04 -33.25 -0.03
CA PHE A 275 29.96 -34.19 -0.26
C PHE A 275 30.47 -35.53 -0.82
N LYS A 276 31.32 -35.49 -1.86
CA LYS A 276 31.85 -36.70 -2.52
C LYS A 276 32.74 -37.52 -1.60
N VAL A 277 33.47 -36.89 -0.71
CA VAL A 277 34.32 -37.60 0.26
C VAL A 277 33.58 -38.02 1.53
N GLY A 278 32.27 -37.77 1.61
CA GLY A 278 31.41 -38.21 2.72
C GLY A 278 31.59 -37.44 4.03
N ARG A 279 32.16 -36.23 3.98
CA ARG A 279 32.34 -35.37 5.16
C ARG A 279 31.20 -34.38 5.37
N LEU A 280 30.34 -34.20 4.38
CA LEU A 280 29.21 -33.27 4.44
C LEU A 280 28.02 -33.93 5.11
N GLU A 281 27.52 -33.33 6.21
CA GLU A 281 26.18 -33.64 6.70
C GLU A 281 25.14 -33.16 5.71
N VAL A 282 24.17 -34.01 5.38
CA VAL A 282 23.13 -33.66 4.40
C VAL A 282 21.73 -33.88 4.95
N ILE A 283 20.87 -32.95 4.67
CA ILE A 283 19.41 -33.06 4.90
C ILE A 283 18.73 -33.05 3.55
N ARG A 284 18.09 -34.17 3.18
CA ARG A 284 17.32 -34.25 1.95
C ARG A 284 15.93 -33.69 2.18
N VAL A 285 15.58 -32.67 1.42
CA VAL A 285 14.24 -32.07 1.43
C VAL A 285 13.46 -32.64 0.24
N PRO A 286 12.33 -33.34 0.47
CA PRO A 286 11.51 -33.83 -0.62
C PRO A 286 10.93 -32.67 -1.41
N LEU A 287 10.71 -32.90 -2.72
CA LEU A 287 9.99 -31.92 -3.53
C LEU A 287 8.57 -31.75 -2.98
N PRO A 288 8.12 -30.52 -2.79
CA PRO A 288 6.76 -30.27 -2.28
C PRO A 288 5.71 -30.75 -3.29
N THR A 289 4.61 -31.27 -2.77
CA THR A 289 3.45 -31.64 -3.60
C THR A 289 2.87 -30.38 -4.26
N PRO A 290 2.55 -30.45 -5.56
CA PRO A 290 1.92 -29.31 -6.24
C PRO A 290 0.69 -28.79 -5.49
N GLY A 291 0.61 -27.50 -5.25
CA GLY A 291 -0.47 -26.83 -4.52
C GLY A 291 -0.51 -27.05 -3.01
N GLY A 292 0.41 -27.81 -2.44
CA GLY A 292 0.44 -28.14 -0.99
C GLY A 292 0.50 -26.92 -0.08
N ALA A 293 1.47 -26.05 -0.30
CA ALA A 293 1.66 -24.82 0.45
C ALA A 293 1.50 -23.57 -0.44
N SER A 294 0.55 -23.56 -1.31
CA SER A 294 0.17 -22.48 -2.21
C SER A 294 -1.21 -21.96 -1.86
N SER A 295 -1.49 -20.69 -2.15
CA SER A 295 -2.83 -20.12 -2.10
C SER A 295 -3.77 -20.74 -3.15
N LEU A 296 -3.20 -21.38 -4.18
CA LEU A 296 -3.98 -22.12 -5.16
C LEU A 296 -4.51 -23.43 -4.54
N ARG A 297 -5.83 -23.58 -4.56
CA ARG A 297 -6.52 -24.79 -4.08
C ARG A 297 -7.44 -25.31 -5.16
N PRO A 298 -7.73 -26.62 -5.19
CA PRO A 298 -8.80 -27.15 -6.01
C PRO A 298 -10.11 -26.44 -5.69
N ARG A 299 -10.93 -26.22 -6.73
CA ARG A 299 -12.25 -25.62 -6.56
C ARG A 299 -13.11 -26.52 -5.66
N VAL A 300 -13.76 -25.93 -4.68
CA VAL A 300 -14.70 -26.67 -3.81
C VAL A 300 -15.99 -26.91 -4.57
N THR A 301 -16.50 -28.13 -4.54
CA THR A 301 -17.78 -28.49 -5.14
C THR A 301 -18.74 -29.02 -4.07
N PRO A 302 -20.01 -28.56 -3.98
CA PRO A 302 -20.62 -27.52 -4.83
C PRO A 302 -19.97 -26.14 -4.64
N ASP A 303 -20.14 -25.26 -5.63
CA ASP A 303 -19.63 -23.91 -5.57
C ASP A 303 -20.11 -23.21 -4.28
N PRO A 304 -19.21 -22.56 -3.52
CA PRO A 304 -19.63 -21.83 -2.31
C PRO A 304 -20.56 -20.67 -2.70
N PRO A 305 -21.48 -20.26 -1.81
CA PRO A 305 -22.28 -19.08 -2.04
C PRO A 305 -21.37 -17.87 -2.23
N LEU A 306 -21.79 -16.90 -3.05
CA LEU A 306 -21.08 -15.65 -3.21
C LEU A 306 -21.00 -14.92 -1.86
N PRO A 307 -19.88 -14.25 -1.54
CA PRO A 307 -19.78 -13.44 -0.36
C PRO A 307 -20.77 -12.27 -0.43
N PRO A 308 -21.15 -11.67 0.73
CA PRO A 308 -21.98 -10.49 0.75
C PRO A 308 -21.32 -9.37 -0.07
N LEU A 309 -22.08 -8.79 -0.99
CA LEU A 309 -21.62 -7.66 -1.79
C LEU A 309 -22.11 -6.35 -1.20
N GLN A 310 -21.23 -5.35 -1.18
CA GLN A 310 -21.56 -3.99 -0.82
C GLN A 310 -21.81 -3.18 -2.10
N PHE A 311 -22.90 -2.43 -2.14
CA PHE A 311 -23.18 -1.49 -3.23
C PHE A 311 -24.02 -0.30 -2.76
N SER A 312 -23.86 0.84 -3.42
CA SER A 312 -24.65 2.04 -3.21
C SER A 312 -25.92 1.99 -4.06
N LEU A 313 -27.08 2.01 -3.43
CA LEU A 313 -28.38 1.96 -4.13
C LEU A 313 -28.60 3.14 -5.09
N GLN A 314 -28.03 4.30 -4.76
CA GLN A 314 -28.15 5.54 -5.55
C GLN A 314 -26.93 5.82 -6.43
N GLY A 315 -26.02 4.84 -6.56
CA GLY A 315 -24.72 5.02 -7.22
C GLY A 315 -23.71 5.76 -6.33
N PRO A 316 -22.47 5.93 -6.85
CA PRO A 316 -21.41 6.60 -6.10
C PRO A 316 -21.73 8.08 -5.86
N GLN A 317 -21.46 8.55 -4.63
CA GLN A 317 -21.63 9.95 -4.25
C GLN A 317 -20.33 10.75 -4.38
N TYR A 318 -19.47 10.34 -5.28
CA TYR A 318 -18.24 11.04 -5.63
C TYR A 318 -18.08 11.08 -7.16
N ASN A 319 -17.25 12.01 -7.60
CA ASN A 319 -16.86 12.13 -9.01
C ASN A 319 -15.33 12.19 -9.12
N ILE A 320 -14.78 11.62 -10.19
CA ILE A 320 -13.36 11.64 -10.50
C ILE A 320 -13.17 12.32 -11.85
N GLN A 321 -12.33 13.35 -11.90
CA GLN A 321 -11.89 14.01 -13.13
C GLN A 321 -10.35 13.96 -13.19
N GLY A 322 -9.82 13.13 -14.07
CA GLY A 322 -8.40 12.80 -14.02
C GLY A 322 -8.03 12.13 -12.70
N ASN A 323 -7.23 12.80 -11.88
CA ASN A 323 -6.85 12.35 -10.55
C ASN A 323 -7.46 13.22 -9.41
N SER A 324 -8.36 14.14 -9.73
CA SER A 324 -9.15 14.91 -8.76
C SER A 324 -10.40 14.18 -8.36
N VAL A 325 -10.59 14.01 -7.07
CA VAL A 325 -11.78 13.40 -6.48
C VAL A 325 -12.60 14.46 -5.77
N THR A 326 -13.89 14.49 -6.07
CA THR A 326 -14.84 15.41 -5.46
C THR A 326 -16.03 14.64 -4.91
N SER A 327 -16.36 14.87 -3.65
CA SER A 327 -17.57 14.38 -3.00
C SER A 327 -18.32 15.56 -2.34
N PRO A 328 -19.52 15.39 -1.79
CA PRO A 328 -20.22 16.46 -1.09
C PRO A 328 -19.46 17.10 0.07
N LEU A 329 -18.53 16.35 0.69
CA LEU A 329 -17.79 16.80 1.86
C LEU A 329 -16.30 17.01 1.60
N TRP A 330 -15.71 16.18 0.73
CA TRP A 330 -14.27 16.14 0.51
C TRP A 330 -13.89 16.46 -0.93
N THR A 331 -12.82 17.21 -1.07
CA THR A 331 -12.12 17.39 -2.34
C THR A 331 -10.63 17.16 -2.13
N PHE A 332 -10.00 16.44 -3.01
CA PHE A 332 -8.55 16.18 -3.01
C PHE A 332 -8.09 15.70 -4.37
N THR A 333 -6.78 15.68 -4.56
CA THR A 333 -6.14 15.10 -5.73
C THR A 333 -5.25 13.95 -5.27
N PHE A 334 -5.26 12.82 -5.97
CA PHE A 334 -4.34 11.74 -5.69
C PHE A 334 -3.25 11.66 -6.77
N GLY A 335 -2.11 11.09 -6.41
CA GLY A 335 -1.01 10.73 -7.28
C GLY A 335 -0.42 9.39 -6.86
N HIS A 336 0.40 8.82 -7.71
CA HIS A 336 0.98 7.51 -7.50
C HIS A 336 2.47 7.53 -7.85
N GLY A 337 3.32 7.79 -6.85
CA GLY A 337 4.77 7.78 -7.04
C GLY A 337 5.28 6.38 -7.35
N VAL A 338 6.20 6.25 -8.28
CA VAL A 338 6.81 4.97 -8.68
C VAL A 338 7.42 4.25 -7.47
N PHE A 339 8.15 4.99 -6.64
CA PHE A 339 8.87 4.43 -5.49
C PHE A 339 8.04 4.43 -4.21
N SER A 340 7.34 5.51 -3.90
CA SER A 340 6.62 5.68 -2.64
C SER A 340 5.18 5.15 -2.67
N GLY A 341 4.54 5.06 -3.85
CA GLY A 341 3.15 4.60 -3.98
C GLY A 341 2.13 5.72 -3.82
N LEU A 342 1.03 5.42 -3.13
CA LEU A 342 -0.14 6.30 -3.05
C LEU A 342 0.12 7.57 -2.24
N ARG A 343 -0.33 8.72 -2.77
CA ARG A 343 -0.24 10.04 -2.16
C ARG A 343 -1.49 10.86 -2.48
N ILE A 344 -1.93 11.70 -1.56
CA ILE A 344 -3.07 12.62 -1.76
C ILE A 344 -2.66 14.05 -1.40
N PHE A 345 -3.21 15.01 -2.14
CA PHE A 345 -2.81 16.42 -2.08
C PHE A 345 -4.03 17.34 -2.01
N ASP A 346 -3.81 18.56 -1.47
CA ASP A 346 -4.81 19.62 -1.34
C ASP A 346 -6.14 19.11 -0.78
N ILE A 347 -6.03 18.45 0.37
CA ILE A 347 -7.11 17.74 1.02
C ILE A 347 -8.00 18.74 1.73
N ARG A 348 -9.25 18.90 1.27
CA ARG A 348 -10.18 19.87 1.81
C ARG A 348 -11.45 19.19 2.27
N PHE A 349 -11.91 19.59 3.44
CA PHE A 349 -13.21 19.24 3.97
C PHE A 349 -14.14 20.46 3.93
N LYS A 350 -15.27 20.34 3.23
CA LYS A 350 -16.22 21.46 2.99
C LYS A 350 -15.50 22.72 2.45
N GLY A 351 -14.49 22.51 1.58
CA GLY A 351 -13.73 23.59 0.94
C GLY A 351 -12.56 24.14 1.76
N GLU A 352 -12.44 23.83 3.04
CA GLU A 352 -11.34 24.27 3.89
C GLU A 352 -10.22 23.23 3.92
N ARG A 353 -8.98 23.63 3.66
CA ARG A 353 -7.82 22.71 3.62
C ARG A 353 -7.49 22.20 5.03
N VAL A 354 -7.31 20.90 5.11
CA VAL A 354 -6.87 20.18 6.32
C VAL A 354 -5.40 19.80 6.21
N ALA A 355 -4.99 19.35 5.02
CA ALA A 355 -3.61 18.99 4.74
C ALA A 355 -3.26 19.31 3.29
N TYR A 356 -2.01 19.70 3.06
CA TYR A 356 -1.46 19.88 1.72
C TYR A 356 -1.09 18.54 1.08
N GLU A 357 -0.45 17.68 1.85
CA GLU A 357 -0.03 16.34 1.40
C GLU A 357 -0.21 15.31 2.52
N VAL A 358 -0.72 14.14 2.17
CA VAL A 358 -0.62 12.93 2.98
C VAL A 358 -0.17 11.81 2.05
N SER A 359 0.98 11.24 2.33
CA SER A 359 1.61 10.28 1.41
C SER A 359 2.31 9.15 2.14
N VAL A 360 2.31 7.98 1.50
CA VAL A 360 3.21 6.87 1.85
C VAL A 360 4.63 7.27 1.45
N GLN A 361 5.60 6.98 2.29
CA GLN A 361 7.01 7.30 2.00
C GLN A 361 7.87 6.06 1.92
N GLU A 362 7.73 5.14 2.88
CA GLU A 362 8.56 3.94 2.96
C GLU A 362 7.86 2.83 3.72
N CYS A 363 8.25 1.60 3.41
CA CYS A 363 8.06 0.45 4.28
C CYS A 363 9.43 -0.13 4.61
N LEU A 364 9.79 -0.15 5.89
CA LEU A 364 10.99 -0.81 6.38
C LEU A 364 10.61 -2.15 6.98
N THR A 365 11.26 -3.22 6.52
CA THR A 365 11.08 -4.57 7.08
C THR A 365 12.43 -5.14 7.50
N VAL A 366 12.54 -5.58 8.77
CA VAL A 366 13.76 -6.16 9.33
C VAL A 366 13.45 -7.56 9.83
N TYR A 367 14.25 -8.54 9.40
CA TYR A 367 14.08 -9.95 9.74
C TYR A 367 15.11 -10.44 10.74
N GLY A 368 14.72 -11.43 11.56
CA GLY A 368 15.61 -12.18 12.43
C GLY A 368 15.65 -13.64 12.00
N ALA A 369 16.87 -14.19 11.91
CA ALA A 369 17.13 -15.62 11.70
C ALA A 369 18.60 -15.95 12.02
N ASP A 370 18.91 -17.23 11.99
CA ASP A 370 20.26 -17.77 12.15
C ASP A 370 20.93 -18.10 10.79
N SER A 371 20.27 -17.85 9.68
CA SER A 371 20.83 -18.03 8.33
C SER A 371 21.28 -16.69 7.71
N PRO A 372 22.38 -16.65 6.96
CA PRO A 372 22.98 -15.42 6.46
C PRO A 372 22.03 -14.57 5.63
N LYS A 373 21.28 -15.16 4.70
CA LYS A 373 20.33 -14.44 3.85
C LYS A 373 19.29 -13.75 4.70
N THR A 374 18.67 -14.44 5.65
CA THR A 374 17.54 -13.89 6.40
C THR A 374 18.01 -12.91 7.47
N MET A 375 19.15 -13.15 8.16
CA MET A 375 19.68 -12.22 9.14
C MET A 375 20.19 -10.89 8.55
N THR A 376 20.48 -10.86 7.24
CA THR A 376 20.90 -9.64 6.55
C THR A 376 19.75 -8.89 5.89
N ILE A 377 18.51 -9.36 6.02
CA ILE A 377 17.36 -8.67 5.44
C ILE A 377 17.02 -7.42 6.23
N ARG A 378 17.17 -6.30 5.57
CA ARG A 378 16.62 -4.99 5.92
C ARG A 378 16.07 -4.39 4.63
N TYR A 379 14.80 -4.61 4.35
CA TYR A 379 14.17 -4.07 3.14
C TYR A 379 13.68 -2.64 3.37
N LEU A 380 14.12 -1.74 2.50
CA LEU A 380 13.50 -0.45 2.22
C LEU A 380 12.68 -0.65 0.93
N ASP A 381 11.39 -0.91 1.08
CA ASP A 381 10.56 -1.41 -0.02
C ASP A 381 10.33 -0.37 -1.12
N SER A 382 10.51 0.93 -0.82
CA SER A 382 10.51 1.98 -1.84
C SER A 382 11.59 1.75 -2.91
N SER A 383 12.74 1.16 -2.56
CA SER A 383 13.82 0.88 -3.52
C SER A 383 13.43 -0.15 -4.58
N TYR A 384 12.48 -1.03 -4.25
CA TYR A 384 11.88 -1.98 -5.19
C TYR A 384 10.66 -1.38 -5.90
N GLY A 385 10.20 -0.23 -5.45
CA GLY A 385 9.08 0.52 -5.99
C GLY A 385 7.73 0.06 -5.42
N LEU A 386 7.28 0.68 -4.33
CA LEU A 386 5.95 0.42 -3.77
C LEU A 386 4.87 0.69 -4.81
N GLY A 387 4.98 1.80 -5.55
CA GLY A 387 4.03 2.13 -6.61
C GLY A 387 4.25 1.32 -7.89
N LEU A 388 5.49 1.05 -8.29
CA LEU A 388 5.77 0.20 -9.45
C LEU A 388 5.16 -1.19 -9.33
N ASN A 389 5.13 -1.72 -8.10
CA ASN A 389 4.57 -3.03 -7.80
C ASN A 389 3.09 -2.98 -7.43
N SER A 390 2.40 -1.87 -7.67
CA SER A 390 0.94 -1.86 -7.65
C SER A 390 0.41 -2.66 -8.82
N ARG A 391 -0.47 -3.62 -8.52
CA ARG A 391 -1.00 -4.54 -9.51
C ARG A 391 -2.48 -4.26 -9.77
N ALA A 392 -2.98 -4.80 -10.86
CA ALA A 392 -4.40 -4.74 -11.18
C ALA A 392 -5.24 -5.25 -10.00
N LEU A 393 -6.06 -4.38 -9.46
CA LEU A 393 -6.95 -4.70 -8.35
C LEU A 393 -8.16 -5.50 -8.84
N VAL A 394 -8.51 -6.54 -8.11
CA VAL A 394 -9.59 -7.46 -8.47
C VAL A 394 -10.90 -6.98 -7.84
N ARG A 395 -11.91 -6.71 -8.71
CA ARG A 395 -13.25 -6.33 -8.25
C ARG A 395 -13.89 -7.46 -7.45
N GLY A 396 -14.49 -7.11 -6.31
CA GLY A 396 -15.13 -8.07 -5.40
C GLY A 396 -14.16 -8.76 -4.44
N VAL A 397 -12.84 -8.56 -4.60
CA VAL A 397 -11.81 -9.06 -3.68
C VAL A 397 -11.03 -7.88 -3.11
N ASP A 398 -10.27 -7.17 -3.94
CA ASP A 398 -9.44 -6.03 -3.52
C ASP A 398 -10.26 -4.75 -3.38
N CYS A 399 -11.25 -4.56 -4.21
CA CYS A 399 -12.16 -3.40 -4.21
C CYS A 399 -13.61 -3.87 -4.39
N PRO A 400 -14.60 -3.12 -3.86
CA PRO A 400 -16.01 -3.38 -4.16
C PRO A 400 -16.30 -3.36 -5.66
N TYR A 401 -17.34 -4.08 -6.10
CA TYR A 401 -17.71 -4.13 -7.52
C TYR A 401 -18.00 -2.76 -8.15
N GLN A 402 -18.55 -1.83 -7.38
CA GLN A 402 -18.87 -0.47 -7.84
C GLN A 402 -17.69 0.51 -7.74
N ALA A 403 -16.50 0.06 -7.31
CA ALA A 403 -15.34 0.91 -7.24
C ALA A 403 -14.95 1.46 -8.62
N THR A 404 -14.52 2.71 -8.67
CA THR A 404 -13.88 3.29 -9.85
C THR A 404 -12.43 2.85 -9.87
N MET A 405 -12.05 2.11 -10.90
CA MET A 405 -10.67 1.69 -11.11
C MET A 405 -9.93 2.75 -11.91
N VAL A 406 -8.69 3.03 -11.53
CA VAL A 406 -7.84 4.04 -12.16
C VAL A 406 -6.54 3.41 -12.62
N ASP A 407 -6.24 3.62 -13.88
CA ASP A 407 -5.00 3.18 -14.52
C ASP A 407 -3.87 4.17 -14.23
N ILE A 408 -2.66 3.63 -14.04
CA ILE A 408 -1.45 4.43 -13.81
C ILE A 408 -0.43 4.14 -14.90
N HIS A 409 0.22 5.19 -15.39
CA HIS A 409 1.31 5.08 -16.36
C HIS A 409 2.65 5.34 -15.66
N VAL A 410 3.63 4.48 -15.93
CA VAL A 410 4.96 4.58 -15.34
C VAL A 410 6.04 4.38 -16.40
N LEU A 411 7.22 4.94 -16.14
CA LEU A 411 8.42 4.69 -16.91
C LEU A 411 9.55 4.37 -15.96
N VAL A 412 9.87 3.08 -15.82
CA VAL A 412 10.93 2.60 -14.93
C VAL A 412 11.50 1.27 -15.40
N GLY A 413 12.82 1.16 -15.44
CA GLY A 413 13.52 -0.07 -15.86
C GLY A 413 13.28 -0.45 -17.32
N THR A 414 12.80 0.47 -18.14
CA THR A 414 12.58 0.31 -19.58
C THR A 414 12.58 1.66 -20.27
N GLY A 415 12.82 1.68 -21.58
CA GLY A 415 12.73 2.88 -22.41
C GLY A 415 11.31 3.24 -22.87
N SER A 416 10.30 2.46 -22.53
CA SER A 416 8.91 2.63 -22.95
C SER A 416 7.95 2.82 -21.77
N VAL A 417 6.87 3.56 -22.02
CA VAL A 417 5.80 3.75 -21.02
C VAL A 417 5.08 2.44 -20.78
N GLN A 418 4.91 2.11 -19.53
CA GLN A 418 4.16 0.94 -19.07
C GLN A 418 2.81 1.38 -18.49
N LEU A 419 1.77 0.59 -18.74
CA LEU A 419 0.46 0.72 -18.11
C LEU A 419 0.36 -0.23 -16.90
N LEU A 420 -0.02 0.31 -15.76
CA LEU A 420 -0.48 -0.45 -14.59
C LEU A 420 -2.02 -0.36 -14.54
N PRO A 421 -2.74 -1.31 -15.13
CA PRO A 421 -4.19 -1.22 -15.23
C PRO A 421 -4.83 -1.40 -13.87
N GLY A 422 -5.82 -0.56 -13.53
CA GLY A 422 -6.56 -0.64 -12.28
C GLY A 422 -5.67 -0.66 -11.03
N ALA A 423 -4.57 0.09 -11.02
CA ALA A 423 -3.61 0.12 -9.90
C ALA A 423 -4.13 0.86 -8.66
N VAL A 424 -5.14 1.69 -8.85
CA VAL A 424 -5.83 2.43 -7.78
C VAL A 424 -7.33 2.21 -7.92
N CYS A 425 -8.04 2.08 -6.81
CA CYS A 425 -9.50 2.12 -6.81
C CYS A 425 -10.01 3.18 -5.83
N VAL A 426 -11.13 3.82 -6.21
CA VAL A 426 -11.86 4.77 -5.37
C VAL A 426 -13.28 4.24 -5.17
N PHE A 427 -13.74 4.25 -3.93
CA PHE A 427 -15.07 3.73 -3.58
C PHE A 427 -15.57 4.29 -2.26
N GLU A 428 -16.85 4.11 -2.00
CA GLU A 428 -17.46 4.35 -0.69
C GLU A 428 -17.57 3.03 0.06
N GLU A 429 -17.10 3.01 1.32
CA GLU A 429 -17.18 1.87 2.20
C GLU A 429 -18.23 2.08 3.27
N ALA A 430 -19.22 1.19 3.38
CA ALA A 430 -20.10 1.13 4.53
C ALA A 430 -19.41 0.36 5.67
N GLN A 431 -19.23 1.03 6.80
CA GLN A 431 -18.47 0.47 7.93
C GLN A 431 -19.25 -0.63 8.69
N GLY A 432 -20.52 -0.87 8.36
CA GLY A 432 -21.37 -1.86 9.05
C GLY A 432 -21.71 -1.50 10.49
N LEU A 433 -21.43 -0.27 10.94
CA LEU A 433 -21.71 0.23 12.27
C LEU A 433 -22.23 1.67 12.19
N PRO A 434 -22.95 2.18 13.20
CA PRO A 434 -23.37 3.58 13.23
C PRO A 434 -22.16 4.49 13.46
N LEU A 435 -22.10 5.60 12.69
CA LEU A 435 -21.14 6.69 12.94
C LEU A 435 -21.45 7.37 14.28
N ARG A 436 -22.75 7.55 14.57
CA ARG A 436 -23.25 8.00 15.87
C ARG A 436 -24.62 7.37 16.12
N ARG A 437 -24.96 7.18 17.38
CA ARG A 437 -26.20 6.53 17.77
C ARG A 437 -26.56 6.84 19.22
N HIS A 438 -27.82 7.11 19.47
CA HIS A 438 -28.39 7.13 20.81
C HIS A 438 -29.85 6.63 20.79
N HIS A 439 -30.17 5.78 21.76
CA HIS A 439 -31.53 5.38 22.08
C HIS A 439 -31.84 5.77 23.52
N ASN A 440 -32.79 6.64 23.73
CA ASN A 440 -33.26 6.99 25.07
C ASN A 440 -34.44 6.10 25.46
N GLY A 441 -34.22 5.19 26.39
CA GLY A 441 -35.26 4.30 26.95
C GLY A 441 -36.02 4.90 28.11
N ILE A 442 -35.64 6.12 28.61
CA ILE A 442 -36.23 6.77 29.74
C ILE A 442 -37.10 7.95 29.26
N GLY A 443 -38.38 7.81 29.31
CA GLY A 443 -39.33 8.93 29.15
C GLY A 443 -39.80 9.25 27.74
N GLY A 444 -39.31 8.69 26.67
CA GLY A 444 -39.80 9.07 25.34
C GLY A 444 -39.52 8.11 24.23
N HIS A 445 -38.60 7.16 24.47
CA HIS A 445 -38.16 6.18 23.46
C HIS A 445 -37.69 6.82 22.16
N PHE A 446 -36.86 7.87 22.24
CA PHE A 446 -36.26 8.51 21.11
C PHE A 446 -35.09 7.68 20.55
N TYR A 447 -34.94 7.65 19.25
CA TYR A 447 -33.77 7.12 18.57
C TYR A 447 -33.21 8.17 17.61
N GLY A 448 -31.91 8.35 17.65
CA GLY A 448 -31.14 9.11 16.66
C GLY A 448 -29.92 8.33 16.24
N GLY A 449 -29.63 8.29 14.95
CA GLY A 449 -28.48 7.58 14.42
C GLY A 449 -28.09 8.02 13.02
N LEU A 450 -26.85 7.70 12.65
CA LEU A 450 -26.31 7.89 11.32
C LEU A 450 -25.44 6.68 10.97
N ALA A 451 -25.66 6.07 9.81
CA ALA A 451 -24.80 5.02 9.30
C ALA A 451 -23.40 5.56 9.01
N SER A 452 -22.38 4.76 9.32
CA SER A 452 -21.00 5.10 9.00
C SER A 452 -20.66 4.69 7.58
N SER A 453 -20.19 5.65 6.79
CA SER A 453 -19.60 5.42 5.47
C SER A 453 -18.34 6.27 5.31
N SER A 454 -17.42 5.86 4.46
CA SER A 454 -16.18 6.59 4.18
C SER A 454 -15.89 6.55 2.70
N LEU A 455 -15.33 7.64 2.16
CA LEU A 455 -14.72 7.62 0.83
C LEU A 455 -13.30 7.08 0.96
N VAL A 456 -12.97 6.07 0.17
CA VAL A 456 -11.69 5.34 0.25
C VAL A 456 -10.94 5.46 -1.07
N VAL A 457 -9.64 5.73 -0.98
CA VAL A 457 -8.68 5.56 -2.08
C VAL A 457 -7.74 4.43 -1.69
N ARG A 458 -7.67 3.38 -2.50
CA ARG A 458 -6.89 2.17 -2.23
C ARG A 458 -5.91 1.86 -3.34
N SER A 459 -4.71 1.44 -2.98
CA SER A 459 -3.78 0.72 -3.84
C SER A 459 -3.21 -0.48 -3.10
N VAL A 460 -2.63 -1.45 -3.84
CA VAL A 460 -1.98 -2.62 -3.24
C VAL A 460 -0.59 -2.76 -3.86
N SER A 461 0.43 -2.77 -3.01
CA SER A 461 1.83 -2.98 -3.41
C SER A 461 2.24 -4.42 -3.14
N SER A 462 2.53 -5.20 -4.19
CA SER A 462 3.05 -6.56 -4.09
C SER A 462 4.57 -6.53 -4.17
N VAL A 463 5.24 -6.40 -3.01
CA VAL A 463 6.70 -6.27 -2.93
C VAL A 463 7.32 -7.55 -2.36
N GLY A 464 8.06 -8.26 -3.20
CA GLY A 464 8.68 -9.52 -2.80
C GLY A 464 7.64 -10.56 -2.39
N ASN A 465 7.63 -10.90 -1.10
CA ASN A 465 6.72 -11.88 -0.52
C ASN A 465 5.44 -11.27 0.10
N TYR A 466 5.40 -9.96 0.34
CA TYR A 466 4.28 -9.29 0.98
C TYR A 466 3.44 -8.47 0.02
N ASP A 467 2.15 -8.39 0.34
CA ASP A 467 1.19 -7.45 -0.24
C ASP A 467 0.77 -6.45 0.83
N TYR A 468 0.95 -5.17 0.56
CA TYR A 468 0.51 -4.07 1.41
C TYR A 468 -0.67 -3.37 0.80
N ILE A 469 -1.81 -3.41 1.50
CA ILE A 469 -3.04 -2.73 1.10
C ILE A 469 -3.03 -1.36 1.78
N TRP A 470 -2.95 -0.30 0.99
CA TRP A 470 -2.89 1.09 1.42
C TRP A 470 -4.25 1.73 1.24
N ASP A 471 -4.85 2.21 2.32
CA ASP A 471 -6.13 2.93 2.32
C ASP A 471 -5.96 4.33 2.88
N PHE A 472 -6.41 5.34 2.13
CA PHE A 472 -6.75 6.64 2.66
C PHE A 472 -8.26 6.77 2.74
N MET A 473 -8.78 6.95 3.95
CA MET A 473 -10.22 6.97 4.24
C MET A 473 -10.64 8.34 4.73
N LEU A 474 -11.63 8.91 4.07
CA LEU A 474 -12.15 10.23 4.35
C LEU A 474 -13.58 10.09 4.91
N HIS A 475 -13.74 10.49 6.17
CA HIS A 475 -14.97 10.28 6.94
C HIS A 475 -15.90 11.49 6.90
N PRO A 476 -17.22 11.31 7.06
CA PRO A 476 -18.18 12.42 7.08
C PRO A 476 -18.01 13.40 8.24
N THR A 477 -17.27 13.00 9.27
CA THR A 477 -16.92 13.84 10.43
C THR A 477 -15.79 14.84 10.16
N GLY A 478 -15.17 14.79 8.96
CA GLY A 478 -13.95 15.55 8.66
C GLY A 478 -12.68 14.85 9.10
N ALA A 479 -12.77 13.60 9.58
CA ALA A 479 -11.59 12.81 9.90
C ALA A 479 -10.99 12.14 8.66
N LEU A 480 -9.66 12.04 8.61
CA LEU A 480 -8.88 11.32 7.61
C LEU A 480 -8.12 10.21 8.30
N GLU A 481 -8.23 9.00 7.82
CA GLU A 481 -7.52 7.84 8.33
C GLU A 481 -6.64 7.23 7.23
N ALA A 482 -5.39 6.94 7.55
CA ALA A 482 -4.55 6.10 6.73
C ALA A 482 -4.47 4.72 7.39
N ARG A 483 -4.68 3.67 6.60
CA ARG A 483 -4.54 2.28 7.04
C ARG A 483 -3.61 1.54 6.10
N VAL A 484 -2.83 0.65 6.67
CA VAL A 484 -2.11 -0.36 5.91
C VAL A 484 -2.43 -1.73 6.50
N HIS A 485 -2.78 -2.67 5.62
CA HIS A 485 -2.95 -4.08 5.98
C HIS A 485 -1.85 -4.86 5.28
N ALA A 486 -1.18 -5.75 6.00
CA ALA A 486 -0.19 -6.64 5.44
C ALA A 486 -0.78 -8.03 5.22
N THR A 487 -0.49 -8.60 4.06
CA THR A 487 -0.85 -9.96 3.66
C THR A 487 0.23 -10.52 2.72
N GLY A 488 -0.02 -11.61 2.02
CA GLY A 488 0.95 -12.25 1.16
C GLY A 488 1.61 -13.46 1.81
N TYR A 489 2.84 -13.78 1.44
CA TYR A 489 3.59 -14.90 1.98
C TYR A 489 4.60 -14.45 3.04
N ILE A 490 4.74 -15.22 4.12
CA ILE A 490 5.83 -15.02 5.07
C ILE A 490 7.18 -15.36 4.40
N ASN A 491 8.24 -14.67 4.80
CA ASN A 491 9.60 -15.05 4.44
C ASN A 491 10.08 -16.14 5.41
N THR A 492 10.63 -17.23 4.87
CA THR A 492 11.05 -18.36 5.67
C THR A 492 12.55 -18.61 5.59
N ALA A 493 13.09 -19.28 6.61
CA ALA A 493 14.44 -19.80 6.62
C ALA A 493 14.42 -21.32 6.77
N PHE A 494 15.48 -21.98 6.32
CA PHE A 494 15.64 -23.42 6.52
C PHE A 494 16.02 -23.72 7.98
N MET A 495 15.28 -24.62 8.61
CA MET A 495 15.56 -25.07 9.98
C MET A 495 16.40 -26.33 9.95
N SER A 496 17.69 -26.19 10.23
CA SER A 496 18.64 -27.32 10.31
C SER A 496 18.41 -28.25 11.50
N GLY A 497 17.84 -27.71 12.58
CA GLY A 497 17.56 -28.38 13.85
C GLY A 497 18.23 -27.63 15.00
N GLY A 498 17.71 -27.77 16.20
CA GLY A 498 18.20 -27.09 17.38
C GLY A 498 17.18 -26.12 17.96
N ALA A 499 17.15 -26.02 19.31
CA ALA A 499 16.22 -25.14 20.03
C ALA A 499 16.54 -23.65 19.80
N GLU A 500 17.79 -23.33 19.42
CA GLU A 500 18.24 -21.95 19.23
C GLU A 500 17.55 -21.27 18.03
N SER A 501 17.26 -22.02 16.97
CA SER A 501 16.53 -21.47 15.82
C SER A 501 15.12 -20.95 16.20
N LEU A 502 14.52 -21.50 17.24
CA LEU A 502 13.21 -21.04 17.74
C LEU A 502 13.22 -19.67 18.44
N LEU A 503 14.41 -19.11 18.71
CA LEU A 503 14.55 -17.72 19.14
C LEU A 503 14.19 -16.72 18.03
N PHE A 504 14.21 -17.18 16.76
CA PHE A 504 13.97 -16.33 15.60
C PHE A 504 12.61 -16.57 14.95
N GLY A 505 11.70 -17.30 15.57
CA GLY A 505 10.36 -17.53 15.06
C GLY A 505 9.80 -18.90 15.38
N ASN A 506 8.67 -19.23 14.78
CA ASN A 506 8.01 -20.52 14.96
C ASN A 506 8.30 -21.46 13.78
N ARG A 507 8.35 -22.74 14.09
CA ARG A 507 8.37 -23.79 13.06
C ARG A 507 6.97 -23.85 12.41
N VAL A 508 6.91 -23.62 11.09
CA VAL A 508 5.67 -23.60 10.29
C VAL A 508 5.60 -24.71 9.24
N GLY A 509 6.63 -25.53 9.17
CA GLY A 509 6.73 -26.70 8.30
C GLY A 509 7.79 -27.67 8.80
N GLU A 510 8.01 -28.81 8.13
CA GLU A 510 8.93 -29.86 8.61
C GLU A 510 10.35 -29.32 8.84
N ARG A 511 10.85 -28.50 7.92
CA ARG A 511 12.18 -27.86 7.95
C ARG A 511 12.06 -26.36 7.71
N VAL A 512 10.95 -25.76 8.11
CA VAL A 512 10.62 -24.37 7.75
C VAL A 512 10.42 -23.56 9.01
N LEU A 513 11.25 -22.55 9.20
CA LEU A 513 11.13 -21.52 10.19
C LEU A 513 10.42 -20.32 9.57
N GLY A 514 9.30 -19.91 10.14
CA GLY A 514 8.70 -18.61 9.87
C GLY A 514 9.49 -17.54 10.60
N ALA A 515 10.28 -16.76 9.88
CA ALA A 515 11.21 -15.81 10.46
C ALA A 515 10.49 -14.62 11.10
N VAL A 516 10.81 -14.32 12.37
CA VAL A 516 10.32 -13.12 13.06
C VAL A 516 10.76 -11.86 12.32
N HIS A 517 9.87 -10.89 12.21
CA HIS A 517 10.20 -9.63 11.54
C HIS A 517 9.30 -8.49 11.98
N THR A 518 9.76 -7.28 11.73
CA THR A 518 9.01 -6.05 11.98
C THR A 518 8.62 -5.40 10.67
N HIS A 519 7.48 -4.74 10.65
CA HIS A 519 7.08 -3.83 9.58
C HIS A 519 6.91 -2.43 10.15
N ALA A 520 7.54 -1.46 9.53
CA ALA A 520 7.40 -0.05 9.86
C ALA A 520 7.00 0.74 8.61
N PHE A 521 5.85 1.38 8.66
CA PHE A 521 5.26 2.15 7.57
C PHE A 521 5.39 3.63 7.89
N HIS A 522 6.05 4.36 7.01
CA HIS A 522 6.34 5.77 7.16
C HIS A 522 5.42 6.60 6.28
N PHE A 523 4.81 7.61 6.88
CA PHE A 523 3.94 8.57 6.21
C PHE A 523 4.44 9.99 6.42
N LYS A 524 4.30 10.81 5.38
CA LYS A 524 4.47 12.25 5.44
C LYS A 524 3.10 12.90 5.53
N LEU A 525 2.93 13.80 6.50
CA LEU A 525 1.73 14.61 6.72
C LEU A 525 2.13 16.07 6.71
N ASP A 526 1.90 16.74 5.62
CA ASP A 526 2.08 18.18 5.48
C ASP A 526 0.74 18.86 5.81
N LEU A 527 0.64 19.37 7.03
CA LEU A 527 -0.63 19.75 7.65
C LEU A 527 -0.87 21.27 7.55
N ASP A 528 -1.98 21.63 6.90
CA ASP A 528 -2.44 23.02 6.75
C ASP A 528 -3.76 23.22 7.52
N VAL A 529 -3.74 23.02 8.84
CA VAL A 529 -4.94 23.09 9.68
C VAL A 529 -5.48 24.52 9.73
N ALA A 530 -6.47 24.81 8.89
CA ALA A 530 -7.04 26.15 8.68
C ALA A 530 -5.99 27.22 8.36
N GLY A 531 -4.94 26.86 7.67
CA GLY A 531 -3.85 27.71 7.23
C GLY A 531 -2.46 27.21 7.63
N LEU A 532 -1.41 27.91 7.19
CA LEU A 532 -0.02 27.49 7.31
C LEU A 532 0.59 27.69 8.71
N LYS A 533 -0.06 28.45 9.59
CA LYS A 533 0.45 28.74 10.93
C LYS A 533 -0.20 27.85 11.95
N ASN A 534 0.54 26.84 12.38
CA ASN A 534 0.06 25.84 13.32
C ASN A 534 0.97 25.72 14.55
N TRP A 535 0.43 25.13 15.61
CA TRP A 535 1.07 24.87 16.90
C TRP A 535 0.83 23.42 17.27
N VAL A 536 1.84 22.76 17.83
CA VAL A 536 1.71 21.41 18.35
C VAL A 536 1.34 21.47 19.84
N ILE A 537 0.28 20.81 20.23
CA ILE A 537 -0.25 20.82 21.60
C ILE A 537 -0.40 19.39 22.09
N ALA A 538 0.12 19.15 23.31
CA ALA A 538 -0.07 17.92 24.05
C ALA A 538 -1.06 18.14 25.19
N GLU A 539 -2.04 17.25 25.33
CA GLU A 539 -2.97 17.24 26.45
C GLU A 539 -3.00 15.87 27.12
N ASP A 540 -3.05 15.90 28.45
CA ASP A 540 -3.18 14.74 29.29
C ASP A 540 -4.18 14.98 30.42
N ALA A 541 -4.55 13.91 31.13
CA ALA A 541 -5.38 14.01 32.33
C ALA A 541 -4.60 13.47 33.52
N VAL A 542 -4.53 14.26 34.57
CA VAL A 542 -4.00 13.85 35.89
C VAL A 542 -5.15 13.73 36.88
N PHE A 543 -5.11 12.71 37.69
CA PHE A 543 -6.08 12.56 38.76
C PHE A 543 -5.55 13.25 40.02
N LYS A 544 -6.32 14.21 40.53
CA LYS A 544 -5.97 14.95 41.77
C LYS A 544 -6.97 14.63 42.89
N PRO A 545 -6.50 14.40 44.09
CA PRO A 545 -7.38 14.30 45.25
C PRO A 545 -7.99 15.64 45.55
N VAL A 546 -9.30 15.69 45.72
CA VAL A 546 -10.06 16.89 46.09
C VAL A 546 -11.06 16.53 47.15
N ALA A 547 -11.08 17.25 48.26
CA ALA A 547 -12.11 17.13 49.25
C ALA A 547 -13.46 17.58 48.67
N ALA A 548 -14.52 16.83 48.87
CA ALA A 548 -15.84 17.21 48.43
C ALA A 548 -16.30 18.49 49.16
N PRO A 549 -16.69 19.58 48.49
CA PRO A 549 -17.07 20.84 49.15
C PRO A 549 -18.24 20.71 50.14
N TRP A 550 -19.11 19.74 49.91
CA TRP A 550 -20.27 19.46 50.76
C TRP A 550 -20.00 18.44 51.88
N ASN A 551 -18.86 17.74 51.78
CA ASN A 551 -18.40 16.76 52.83
C ASN A 551 -16.86 16.71 52.79
N PRO A 552 -16.18 17.51 53.61
CA PRO A 552 -14.69 17.61 53.59
C PRO A 552 -13.99 16.29 53.95
N GLU A 553 -14.65 15.34 54.62
CA GLU A 553 -14.09 14.04 54.94
C GLU A 553 -14.04 13.12 53.71
N LEU A 554 -14.86 13.41 52.68
CA LEU A 554 -14.92 12.65 51.44
C LEU A 554 -13.83 13.14 50.48
N GLN A 555 -12.83 12.30 50.25
CA GLN A 555 -11.77 12.53 49.27
C GLN A 555 -12.16 11.89 47.93
N LEU A 556 -12.21 12.68 46.87
CA LEU A 556 -12.52 12.26 45.50
C LEU A 556 -11.26 12.36 44.64
N GLN A 557 -11.07 11.40 43.75
CA GLN A 557 -10.06 11.50 42.71
C GLN A 557 -10.74 12.12 41.46
N ARG A 558 -10.30 13.33 41.12
CA ARG A 558 -10.88 14.06 39.98
C ARG A 558 -9.89 14.16 38.82
N PRO A 559 -10.28 13.78 37.61
CA PRO A 559 -9.44 14.04 36.42
C PRO A 559 -9.38 15.55 36.16
N GLN A 560 -8.18 16.04 35.95
CA GLN A 560 -7.90 17.42 35.57
C GLN A 560 -7.04 17.41 34.32
N LEU A 561 -7.40 18.23 33.31
CA LEU A 561 -6.61 18.36 32.10
C LEU A 561 -5.31 19.13 32.40
N THR A 562 -4.26 18.66 31.76
CA THR A 562 -2.98 19.37 31.63
C THR A 562 -2.72 19.63 30.16
N ARG A 563 -2.26 20.83 29.83
CA ARG A 563 -2.00 21.25 28.47
C ARG A 563 -0.61 21.84 28.35
N GLN A 564 0.12 21.41 27.33
CA GLN A 564 1.45 21.88 27.02
C GLN A 564 1.56 22.23 25.53
N VAL A 565 2.05 23.42 25.21
CA VAL A 565 2.47 23.77 23.85
C VAL A 565 3.88 23.27 23.66
N LEU A 566 4.08 22.43 22.65
CA LEU A 566 5.38 21.90 22.27
C LEU A 566 6.03 22.91 21.34
N SER A 567 6.94 23.72 21.90
CA SER A 567 7.45 24.90 21.21
C SER A 567 8.60 24.63 20.26
N ARG A 568 9.21 23.47 20.35
CA ARG A 568 10.40 23.08 19.59
C ARG A 568 10.35 21.65 19.15
N GLU A 569 11.07 21.30 18.08
CA GLU A 569 11.09 19.97 17.46
C GLU A 569 11.44 18.85 18.43
N ASP A 570 12.44 19.05 19.30
CA ASP A 570 12.88 18.05 20.27
C ASP A 570 11.77 17.66 21.26
N LEU A 571 10.86 18.59 21.58
CA LEU A 571 9.71 18.34 22.45
C LEU A 571 8.59 17.58 21.73
N ALA A 572 8.52 17.69 20.40
CA ALA A 572 7.50 17.05 19.56
C ALA A 572 8.01 15.77 18.86
N ALA A 573 9.27 15.41 19.10
CA ALA A 573 9.83 14.16 18.63
C ALA A 573 9.53 13.05 19.67
N PHE A 574 8.80 12.04 19.23
CA PHE A 574 8.43 10.89 20.05
C PHE A 574 9.10 9.63 19.51
N PRO A 575 10.39 9.39 19.82
CA PRO A 575 11.09 8.20 19.38
C PRO A 575 10.42 6.94 19.95
N TRP A 576 10.77 5.80 19.38
CA TRP A 576 10.26 4.52 19.82
C TRP A 576 10.45 4.29 21.33
N GLY A 577 9.41 3.77 21.98
CA GLY A 577 9.43 3.53 23.42
C GLY A 577 9.14 4.74 24.30
N SER A 578 9.12 5.97 23.75
CA SER A 578 8.74 7.15 24.53
C SER A 578 7.22 7.20 24.76
N PRO A 579 6.77 7.71 25.92
CA PRO A 579 5.35 7.90 26.17
C PRO A 579 4.78 8.97 25.23
N LEU A 580 3.64 8.65 24.60
CA LEU A 580 2.86 9.63 23.86
C LEU A 580 1.86 10.32 24.79
N PRO A 581 1.62 11.63 24.64
CA PRO A 581 0.51 12.29 25.31
C PRO A 581 -0.82 11.63 24.87
N ARG A 582 -1.82 11.61 25.72
CA ARG A 582 -3.14 11.04 25.39
C ARG A 582 -3.78 11.76 24.22
N TYR A 583 -3.57 13.06 24.13
CA TYR A 583 -3.99 13.89 23.00
C TYR A 583 -2.79 14.66 22.47
N LEU A 584 -2.48 14.45 21.21
CA LEU A 584 -1.52 15.24 20.45
C LEU A 584 -2.27 15.86 19.28
N TYR A 585 -2.29 17.17 19.17
CA TYR A 585 -3.02 17.82 18.07
C TYR A 585 -2.30 19.06 17.57
N LEU A 586 -2.55 19.38 16.30
CA LEU A 586 -2.12 20.61 15.67
C LEU A 586 -3.28 21.60 15.72
N ALA A 587 -3.01 22.80 16.20
CA ALA A 587 -4.00 23.85 16.33
C ALA A 587 -3.59 25.10 15.57
N THR A 588 -4.57 25.86 15.11
CA THR A 588 -4.40 27.21 14.61
C THR A 588 -4.70 28.24 15.71
N ASN A 589 -4.38 29.51 15.48
CA ASN A 589 -4.76 30.60 16.37
C ASN A 589 -6.22 31.03 16.21
N GLN A 590 -6.93 30.53 15.20
CA GLN A 590 -8.36 30.75 15.04
C GLN A 590 -9.14 29.96 16.08
N THR A 591 -10.26 30.51 16.52
CA THR A 591 -11.16 29.85 17.48
C THR A 591 -12.48 29.49 16.84
N ASN A 592 -13.11 28.42 17.35
CA ASN A 592 -14.51 28.11 17.06
C ASN A 592 -15.45 29.06 17.82
N ALA A 593 -16.77 28.93 17.63
CA ALA A 593 -17.79 29.77 18.30
C ALA A 593 -17.74 29.68 19.83
N TRP A 594 -17.13 28.66 20.38
CA TRP A 594 -17.01 28.42 21.81
C TRP A 594 -15.68 28.93 22.41
N GLY A 595 -14.85 29.59 21.61
CA GLY A 595 -13.55 30.15 22.05
C GLY A 595 -12.42 29.12 22.12
N HIS A 596 -12.61 27.90 21.63
CA HIS A 596 -11.53 26.90 21.57
C HIS A 596 -10.72 27.04 20.29
N GLN A 597 -9.41 26.86 20.39
CA GLN A 597 -8.55 26.79 19.21
C GLN A 597 -8.95 25.64 18.31
N ARG A 598 -9.08 25.93 17.03
CA ARG A 598 -9.42 24.92 16.01
C ARG A 598 -8.21 24.04 15.74
N GLY A 599 -8.38 22.73 15.74
CA GLY A 599 -7.26 21.80 15.59
C GLY A 599 -7.67 20.46 15.02
N TYR A 600 -6.64 19.64 14.74
CA TYR A 600 -6.75 18.25 14.35
C TYR A 600 -5.87 17.39 15.24
N GLN A 601 -6.47 16.38 15.86
CA GLN A 601 -5.77 15.39 16.67
C GLN A 601 -5.15 14.34 15.78
N LEU A 602 -3.88 14.00 16.06
CA LEU A 602 -3.17 12.87 15.46
C LEU A 602 -3.18 11.69 16.43
N VAL A 603 -3.71 10.55 15.96
CA VAL A 603 -3.71 9.28 16.70
C VAL A 603 -2.98 8.24 15.87
N VAL A 604 -1.88 7.71 16.38
CA VAL A 604 -1.11 6.64 15.73
C VAL A 604 -1.47 5.30 16.38
N THR A 605 -1.86 4.32 15.57
CA THR A 605 -2.25 2.99 16.05
C THR A 605 -1.06 2.05 16.05
N GLN A 606 -0.94 1.22 17.09
CA GLN A 606 0.07 0.15 17.22
C GLN A 606 1.52 0.62 16.99
N ARG A 607 1.92 1.68 17.67
CA ARG A 607 3.30 2.15 17.68
C ARG A 607 4.10 1.37 18.72
N LYS A 608 4.78 0.29 18.34
CA LYS A 608 5.57 -0.51 19.30
C LYS A 608 6.97 -0.86 18.82
N GLU A 609 7.18 -1.07 17.53
CA GLU A 609 8.42 -1.61 16.99
C GLU A 609 9.01 -0.68 15.92
N ALA A 610 10.30 -0.77 15.74
CA ALA A 610 11.15 -0.15 14.73
C ALA A 610 11.25 1.37 14.77
N GLU A 611 12.47 1.85 14.74
CA GLU A 611 12.76 3.26 14.53
C GLU A 611 12.53 3.62 13.06
N PRO A 612 11.95 4.81 12.80
CA PRO A 612 11.87 5.32 11.44
C PRO A 612 13.27 5.64 10.94
N HIS A 613 13.61 5.06 9.82
CA HIS A 613 14.77 5.47 9.05
C HIS A 613 14.28 6.23 7.82
N SER A 614 15.04 7.25 7.43
CA SER A 614 14.75 7.98 6.22
C SER A 614 14.70 7.04 5.04
N SER A 615 13.67 7.20 4.23
CA SER A 615 13.51 6.50 2.99
C SER A 615 14.31 7.17 1.88
N SER A 616 15.32 6.48 1.40
CA SER A 616 15.94 6.78 0.12
C SER A 616 16.18 5.49 -0.63
N ILE A 617 15.74 5.43 -1.87
CA ILE A 617 15.94 4.29 -2.77
C ILE A 617 17.42 3.93 -2.95
N TYR A 618 18.32 4.85 -2.61
CA TYR A 618 19.77 4.64 -2.72
C TYR A 618 20.41 4.01 -1.49
N TYR A 619 19.73 3.96 -0.34
CA TYR A 619 20.28 3.40 0.91
C TYR A 619 20.05 1.90 1.05
N GLN A 620 19.20 1.32 0.22
CA GLN A 620 18.94 -0.12 0.23
C GLN A 620 20.21 -0.94 0.02
N ASN A 621 21.09 -0.51 -0.86
CA ASN A 621 22.29 -1.22 -1.27
C ASN A 621 23.57 -0.74 -0.56
N ASP A 622 23.45 -0.04 0.56
CA ASP A 622 24.57 0.39 1.37
C ASP A 622 24.19 0.39 2.86
N MET A 623 24.13 -0.79 3.44
CA MET A 623 23.81 -0.98 4.85
C MET A 623 24.86 -0.40 5.81
N ARG A 624 26.09 -0.15 5.34
CA ARG A 624 27.20 0.35 6.16
C ARG A 624 27.34 1.86 6.14
N SER A 625 26.76 2.52 5.13
CA SER A 625 26.52 3.94 5.15
C SER A 625 25.08 4.12 5.60
N PRO A 626 24.85 4.52 6.86
CA PRO A 626 23.51 4.48 7.42
C PRO A 626 22.56 5.35 6.60
N ALA A 627 21.36 4.82 6.39
CA ALA A 627 20.26 5.63 5.91
C ALA A 627 20.08 6.83 6.83
N THR A 628 19.66 7.95 6.26
CA THR A 628 19.29 9.12 7.04
C THR A 628 18.21 8.74 8.05
N VAL A 629 18.38 9.09 9.30
CA VAL A 629 17.43 8.86 10.37
C VAL A 629 16.63 10.14 10.58
N PHE A 630 15.32 10.07 10.85
CA PHE A 630 14.53 11.28 11.09
C PHE A 630 15.07 12.12 12.24
N ALA A 631 15.67 11.50 13.26
CA ALA A 631 16.32 12.19 14.35
C ALA A 631 17.46 13.13 13.90
N ASP A 632 18.11 12.84 12.78
CA ASP A 632 19.21 13.66 12.24
C ASP A 632 18.71 15.02 11.70
N PHE A 633 17.42 15.13 11.38
CA PHE A 633 16.80 16.38 10.94
C PHE A 633 16.32 17.27 12.08
N ILE A 634 16.30 16.76 13.30
CA ILE A 634 15.89 17.54 14.47
C ILE A 634 17.03 18.49 14.82
N ASN A 635 16.85 19.74 14.48
CA ASN A 635 17.81 20.80 14.72
C ASN A 635 17.34 21.82 15.75
N ASN A 636 16.25 21.49 16.44
CA ASN A 636 15.67 22.28 17.51
C ASN A 636 14.97 23.56 17.04
N GLU A 637 14.45 23.56 15.83
CA GLU A 637 13.63 24.65 15.29
C GLU A 637 12.38 24.90 16.10
N THR A 638 11.86 26.13 16.00
CA THR A 638 10.56 26.47 16.60
C THR A 638 9.41 25.84 15.85
N LEU A 639 8.39 25.41 16.60
CA LEU A 639 7.11 24.91 16.06
C LEU A 639 5.97 25.91 16.29
N LEU A 640 6.28 27.14 16.71
CA LEU A 640 5.27 28.14 17.09
C LEU A 640 4.82 28.95 15.87
N GLY A 641 3.67 28.59 15.32
CA GLY A 641 3.07 29.31 14.20
C GLY A 641 3.77 29.04 12.87
N GLU A 642 4.34 27.86 12.72
CA GLU A 642 5.07 27.44 11.52
C GLU A 642 4.21 26.54 10.63
N ASP A 643 4.67 26.36 9.40
CA ASP A 643 4.14 25.39 8.44
C ASP A 643 4.71 23.99 8.79
N LEU A 644 3.86 23.13 9.34
CA LEU A 644 4.31 21.92 10.02
C LEU A 644 4.17 20.68 9.15
N VAL A 645 5.24 19.88 9.08
CA VAL A 645 5.26 18.54 8.51
C VAL A 645 5.47 17.52 9.62
N ALA A 646 4.55 16.57 9.73
CA ALA A 646 4.67 15.45 10.66
C ALA A 646 5.09 14.18 9.90
N TRP A 647 6.10 13.51 10.45
CA TRP A 647 6.53 12.18 10.00
C TRP A 647 5.98 11.15 10.97
N VAL A 648 5.14 10.27 10.46
CA VAL A 648 4.41 9.29 11.27
C VAL A 648 4.85 7.89 10.89
N THR A 649 5.26 7.12 11.89
CA THR A 649 5.57 5.70 11.74
C THR A 649 4.53 4.87 12.46
N ALA A 650 3.85 4.01 11.72
CA ALA A 650 2.99 2.96 12.25
C ALA A 650 3.66 1.61 12.02
N SER A 651 3.76 0.76 13.05
CA SER A 651 4.53 -0.47 12.96
C SER A 651 3.95 -1.61 13.79
N PHE A 652 4.29 -2.84 13.42
CA PHE A 652 3.98 -4.03 14.21
C PHE A 652 5.09 -5.09 14.10
N LEU A 653 5.21 -5.91 15.14
CA LEU A 653 5.99 -7.13 15.13
C LEU A 653 5.15 -8.28 14.57
N HIS A 654 5.67 -9.00 13.59
CA HIS A 654 5.08 -10.23 13.11
C HIS A 654 5.93 -11.43 13.56
N ILE A 655 5.29 -12.32 14.30
CA ILE A 655 5.85 -13.63 14.68
C ILE A 655 5.04 -14.66 13.88
N PRO A 656 5.55 -15.15 12.74
CA PRO A 656 4.81 -16.08 11.92
C PRO A 656 4.43 -17.35 12.66
N HIS A 657 3.26 -17.91 12.34
CA HIS A 657 2.68 -19.08 13.00
C HIS A 657 1.93 -19.95 11.98
N ALA A 658 1.38 -21.07 12.41
CA ALA A 658 0.81 -22.06 11.49
C ALA A 658 -0.32 -21.50 10.61
N GLU A 659 -1.09 -20.55 11.12
CA GLU A 659 -2.21 -19.91 10.41
C GLU A 659 -1.77 -18.90 9.34
N ASP A 660 -0.48 -18.56 9.28
CA ASP A 660 0.10 -17.80 8.17
C ASP A 660 0.37 -18.66 6.92
N ILE A 661 0.07 -19.95 6.98
CA ILE A 661 0.23 -20.86 5.85
C ILE A 661 -1.14 -21.19 5.23
N PRO A 662 -1.34 -21.00 3.90
CA PRO A 662 -0.33 -20.58 2.92
C PRO A 662 -0.03 -19.08 2.92
N ASN A 663 -0.98 -18.23 3.33
CA ASN A 663 -0.87 -16.77 3.28
C ASN A 663 -1.23 -16.14 4.62
N THR A 664 -0.53 -15.08 4.97
CA THR A 664 -0.87 -14.21 6.09
C THR A 664 -2.22 -13.54 5.86
N VAL A 665 -3.09 -13.58 6.86
CA VAL A 665 -4.39 -12.91 6.80
C VAL A 665 -4.28 -11.44 7.18
N THR A 666 -5.14 -10.59 6.62
CA THR A 666 -5.16 -9.15 6.94
C THR A 666 -5.69 -8.83 8.34
N VAL A 667 -6.50 -9.75 8.90
CA VAL A 667 -7.08 -9.59 10.25
C VAL A 667 -5.99 -9.69 11.30
N GLY A 668 -5.82 -8.63 12.10
CA GLY A 668 -4.75 -8.54 13.10
C GLY A 668 -3.46 -7.85 12.61
N ASN A 669 -3.26 -7.75 11.30
CA ASN A 669 -2.07 -7.16 10.68
C ASN A 669 -2.40 -5.79 10.05
N ARG A 670 -3.02 -4.91 10.84
CA ARG A 670 -3.43 -3.57 10.43
C ARG A 670 -2.83 -2.53 11.36
N VAL A 671 -2.21 -1.52 10.77
CA VAL A 671 -1.69 -0.35 11.47
C VAL A 671 -2.00 0.93 10.67
N GLY A 672 -1.77 2.08 11.24
CA GLY A 672 -1.96 3.36 10.58
C GLY A 672 -2.09 4.52 11.55
N PHE A 673 -2.69 5.60 11.06
CA PHE A 673 -2.97 6.78 11.87
C PHE A 673 -4.33 7.37 11.53
N LEU A 674 -4.85 8.20 12.44
CA LEU A 674 -6.10 8.92 12.30
C LEU A 674 -5.85 10.40 12.62
N LEU A 675 -6.21 11.25 11.66
CA LEU A 675 -6.37 12.70 11.85
C LEU A 675 -7.85 12.97 12.07
N ARG A 676 -8.23 13.50 13.22
CA ARG A 676 -9.64 13.84 13.49
C ARG A 676 -9.79 15.26 13.98
N PRO A 677 -10.89 15.96 13.63
CA PRO A 677 -11.17 17.28 14.14
C PRO A 677 -11.16 17.32 15.67
N TYR A 678 -10.53 18.34 16.22
CA TYR A 678 -10.52 18.63 17.66
C TYR A 678 -10.86 20.11 17.86
N ASN A 679 -12.09 20.40 18.27
CA ASN A 679 -12.64 21.75 18.29
C ASN A 679 -12.56 22.52 16.96
N PHE A 680 -12.37 21.80 15.83
CA PHE A 680 -12.23 22.42 14.51
C PHE A 680 -13.56 23.03 14.03
N PHE A 681 -14.67 22.37 14.33
CA PHE A 681 -16.02 22.83 14.03
C PHE A 681 -16.73 23.33 15.30
N ASN A 682 -17.88 23.99 15.11
CA ASN A 682 -18.74 24.40 16.22
C ASN A 682 -19.59 23.24 16.77
N GLU A 683 -19.84 22.24 15.94
CA GLU A 683 -20.59 21.00 16.21
C GLU A 683 -20.17 19.92 15.24
N ASP A 684 -20.67 18.69 15.39
CA ASP A 684 -20.39 17.59 14.48
C ASP A 684 -20.83 17.94 13.03
N PRO A 685 -19.91 18.06 12.07
CA PRO A 685 -20.23 18.43 10.70
C PRO A 685 -21.09 17.39 9.96
N SER A 686 -21.21 16.18 10.48
CA SER A 686 -22.05 15.12 9.92
C SER A 686 -23.52 15.21 10.32
N ILE A 687 -23.90 16.17 11.17
CA ILE A 687 -25.28 16.28 11.69
C ILE A 687 -26.31 16.49 10.58
N PHE A 688 -25.94 17.17 9.50
CA PHE A 688 -26.80 17.43 8.35
C PHE A 688 -26.66 16.40 7.23
N SER A 689 -26.00 15.27 7.49
CA SER A 689 -25.88 14.19 6.50
C SER A 689 -27.26 13.63 6.17
N PRO A 690 -27.55 13.38 4.88
CA PRO A 690 -28.89 12.91 4.45
C PRO A 690 -29.23 11.51 4.98
N GLY A 691 -28.23 10.72 5.42
CA GLY A 691 -28.41 9.41 6.04
C GLY A 691 -28.71 9.46 7.55
N SER A 692 -28.86 10.67 8.15
CA SER A 692 -29.25 10.80 9.56
C SER A 692 -30.70 10.40 9.75
N VAL A 693 -30.94 9.57 10.76
CA VAL A 693 -32.26 9.07 11.14
C VAL A 693 -32.57 9.55 12.55
N TYR A 694 -33.73 10.14 12.73
CA TYR A 694 -34.25 10.51 14.03
C TYR A 694 -35.74 10.22 14.09
N PHE A 695 -36.22 9.58 15.15
CA PHE A 695 -37.62 9.32 15.37
C PHE A 695 -37.99 9.16 16.84
N GLU A 696 -39.23 9.51 17.16
CA GLU A 696 -39.92 9.15 18.40
C GLU A 696 -40.72 7.87 18.19
N ARG A 697 -40.92 7.11 19.25
CA ARG A 697 -41.82 5.98 19.21
C ARG A 697 -43.28 6.47 19.12
N ASP A 698 -43.92 6.18 18.01
CA ASP A 698 -45.36 6.27 17.89
C ASP A 698 -45.99 4.95 18.34
N GLN A 699 -46.79 4.99 19.37
CA GLN A 699 -47.40 3.78 19.96
C GLN A 699 -48.37 3.09 18.96
N ASP A 700 -48.91 3.83 18.01
CA ASP A 700 -49.88 3.32 17.05
C ASP A 700 -49.27 2.83 15.73
N ALA A 701 -48.01 3.10 15.48
CA ALA A 701 -47.32 2.80 14.22
C ALA A 701 -46.69 1.41 14.13
N GLY A 702 -46.86 0.56 15.14
CA GLY A 702 -46.32 -0.82 15.13
C GLY A 702 -44.80 -0.87 14.97
N LEU A 703 -44.31 -1.76 14.10
CA LEU A 703 -42.84 -1.94 13.88
C LEU A 703 -42.19 -0.71 13.24
N CYS A 704 -42.93 0.09 12.49
CA CYS A 704 -42.41 1.29 11.85
C CYS A 704 -42.01 2.40 12.83
N SER A 705 -42.61 2.45 14.01
CA SER A 705 -42.23 3.37 15.08
C SER A 705 -40.86 3.07 15.70
N ILE A 706 -40.37 1.85 15.54
CA ILE A 706 -39.10 1.37 16.13
C ILE A 706 -37.97 1.35 15.10
N ASN A 707 -38.31 1.07 13.84
CA ASN A 707 -37.32 0.98 12.75
C ASN A 707 -37.88 1.60 11.46
N PRO A 708 -37.73 2.91 11.25
CA PRO A 708 -38.25 3.58 10.05
C PRO A 708 -37.60 3.04 8.76
N VAL A 709 -36.39 2.47 8.81
CA VAL A 709 -35.77 1.83 7.66
C VAL A 709 -36.55 0.59 7.23
N ALA A 710 -37.16 -0.12 8.15
CA ALA A 710 -38.02 -1.28 7.81
C ALA A 710 -39.34 -0.86 7.09
N CYS A 711 -39.69 0.41 7.15
CA CYS A 711 -40.88 1.01 6.53
C CYS A 711 -40.57 1.77 5.25
N THR A 712 -39.30 1.96 4.90
CA THR A 712 -38.95 2.40 3.56
C THR A 712 -39.41 1.32 2.57
N GLN A 713 -40.06 1.75 1.48
CA GLN A 713 -40.46 0.83 0.44
C GLN A 713 -39.34 -0.16 0.15
N GLN A 714 -39.68 -1.42 0.18
CA GLN A 714 -38.76 -2.48 -0.16
C GLN A 714 -38.25 -2.20 -1.59
N LEU A 715 -37.04 -1.66 -1.69
CA LEU A 715 -36.26 -1.63 -2.92
C LEU A 715 -35.75 -3.05 -3.25
N ALA A 716 -36.42 -4.06 -2.71
CA ALA A 716 -36.04 -5.45 -2.78
C ALA A 716 -35.95 -6.00 -4.21
N ASP A 717 -36.57 -5.32 -5.16
CA ASP A 717 -36.56 -5.73 -6.56
C ASP A 717 -35.42 -5.14 -7.39
N CYS A 718 -34.56 -4.32 -6.80
CA CYS A 718 -33.42 -3.72 -7.49
C CYS A 718 -32.17 -4.59 -7.29
N VAL A 719 -31.96 -5.55 -8.15
CA VAL A 719 -30.70 -6.31 -8.21
C VAL A 719 -29.72 -5.53 -9.11
N PRO A 720 -28.55 -5.14 -8.60
CA PRO A 720 -27.53 -4.50 -9.41
C PRO A 720 -27.09 -5.43 -10.56
N ASN A 721 -27.02 -4.89 -11.78
CA ASN A 721 -26.45 -5.62 -12.90
C ASN A 721 -24.92 -5.54 -12.76
N LEU A 722 -24.36 -6.47 -11.99
CA LEU A 722 -22.92 -6.54 -11.76
C LEU A 722 -22.25 -7.25 -12.93
N PRO A 723 -21.07 -6.79 -13.37
CA PRO A 723 -20.28 -7.52 -14.36
C PRO A 723 -19.92 -8.90 -13.79
N SER A 724 -19.93 -9.90 -14.67
CA SER A 724 -19.45 -11.24 -14.31
C SER A 724 -18.01 -11.13 -13.80
N PHE A 725 -17.72 -11.87 -12.75
CA PHE A 725 -16.35 -12.02 -12.27
C PHE A 725 -15.53 -12.71 -13.37
N SER A 726 -14.54 -12.03 -13.94
CA SER A 726 -13.64 -12.63 -14.91
C SER A 726 -12.19 -12.38 -14.50
N TYR A 727 -11.38 -13.43 -14.60
CA TYR A 727 -9.93 -13.37 -14.46
C TYR A 727 -9.23 -13.04 -15.79
N GLU A 728 -9.96 -12.55 -16.79
CA GLU A 728 -9.34 -12.15 -18.04
C GLU A 728 -8.48 -10.91 -17.82
N GLY A 729 -7.18 -11.08 -17.76
CA GLY A 729 -6.21 -10.00 -17.66
C GLY A 729 -5.04 -10.20 -16.68
N LEU A 730 -4.82 -11.40 -16.17
CA LEU A 730 -3.58 -11.74 -15.46
C LEU A 730 -2.52 -12.28 -16.41
#